data_3c96ce7546e3f517f78923d4a7e302e3
#
_entry.id   3c96ce7546e3f517f78923d4a7e302e3
#
_cell.length_a   1.000
_cell.length_b   1.000
_cell.length_c   1.000
_cell.angle_alpha   90.00
_cell.angle_beta   90.00
_cell.angle_gamma   90.00
#
_symmetry.space_group_name_H-M   'P 1'
#
loop_
_entity.id
_entity.type
_entity.pdbx_description
1 polymer ?
#
loop_
_entity_poly.entity_id
_entity_poly.type
_entity_poly.pdbx_seq_one_letter_code
_entity_poly.pdbx_strand_id
1 'polypeptide(L)'
;MKDTAKQIIKYWYSLECLQPKEVPKYKAIPKKYVNELVFTTENDTTTIYQQSVIKPYWKRTNSRVSTYVVPLPNDSYNYSITDEIKYFKDEKDYVLDDEHAVLLCVVKGTEVLEAFIDKLEIEYPEKPYLGNVYSASFVVDAEGYYKEGSLQIAPFIWVIYQMMSQPDVEFKDIKLDGWHEIVKSIEDSFNLPEEKVSLDNAARVINTYLREHILEPMGITMFRAGDIYGYCGFQAEEIQLVKAETMPINDLKSSFFLDDLQLVLQHIDTLKDKDKLLSYINSLNQDIEHYDLLKDTDQMRKWYNPKVLPYGRWPSKFNLSFMQQIAVNIAKGNPKDIFSVNGPPGTGKTTLLKDIIASNIVERAAKFCESNNVNDIFKKVMGRDGTSFYYDIPSDIALYGMLVLSSNNKAVENITLELPNISSVEEGTNGSTLFHPDSSNQQVDLSYFVKDKKYQFVKSNEVYFTFLADRLAESNEQWGLISARLGKKSNINTFMPVLDALSSDMSSIMRMPSAQDAFESAKKQFQAQHNLVKALFTYVTAYEENIHLIQELKGKIDKLKEEVLVINEQLSKYDDLDDNLLKLIERKNSIESKLIGLNSKRSIIDKIWSATNWSILEAMSNAALLSVIEDETTKLQNVKGELDALHQLVNERESIINTKDGLLADIKGLDNTLQKIEETQQDILGILKTDNKDTIHCFDDIVSNLMSLHEDRAEAHTAFLYMCNYLNECRERLLYDALQLQKAVVVSDAFRKNMQLLSQYWGSLNDRKNLQKNFDLDAIFPALLNSLMIAVPVISSTFAAVERFLINCKSESSLGTIIIDEAGQASPHMLVGALFRAQKAIVVGDPKQIEPV
;
A
#
# COMPACT_ATOMS: atom_id res chain seq x y z
N MET A 1 17.20 -19.21 2.02
CA MET A 1 16.39 -17.99 2.24
C MET A 1 16.20 -17.64 3.71
N LYS A 2 15.65 -18.54 4.55
CA LYS A 2 15.43 -18.25 5.98
C LYS A 2 16.74 -18.01 6.74
N ASP A 3 17.78 -18.81 6.51
CA ASP A 3 19.08 -18.66 7.18
C ASP A 3 19.77 -17.34 6.80
N THR A 4 19.71 -16.96 5.52
CA THR A 4 20.22 -15.67 5.04
C THR A 4 19.44 -14.53 5.68
N ALA A 5 18.10 -14.63 5.72
CA ALA A 5 17.27 -13.62 6.36
C ALA A 5 17.56 -13.49 7.86
N LYS A 6 17.79 -14.60 8.58
CA LYS A 6 18.23 -14.58 9.98
C LYS A 6 19.54 -13.82 10.17
N GLN A 7 20.51 -14.06 9.31
CA GLN A 7 21.81 -13.37 9.37
C GLN A 7 21.65 -11.87 9.12
N ILE A 8 20.83 -11.48 8.13
CA ILE A 8 20.54 -10.06 7.84
C ILE A 8 19.85 -9.38 9.03
N ILE A 9 18.82 -10.01 9.62
CA ILE A 9 18.12 -9.44 10.77
C ILE A 9 19.05 -9.35 11.99
N LYS A 10 19.88 -10.34 12.25
CA LYS A 10 20.89 -10.28 13.32
C LYS A 10 21.89 -9.14 13.11
N TYR A 11 22.31 -8.92 11.87
CA TYR A 11 23.17 -7.80 11.53
C TYR A 11 22.47 -6.47 11.80
N TRP A 12 21.23 -6.29 11.33
CA TRP A 12 20.44 -5.08 11.61
C TRP A 12 20.22 -4.87 13.11
N TYR A 13 19.93 -5.93 13.84
CA TYR A 13 19.76 -5.87 15.30
C TYR A 13 21.05 -5.36 15.97
N SER A 14 22.19 -5.86 15.55
CA SER A 14 23.48 -5.43 16.10
C SER A 14 23.78 -3.97 15.77
N LEU A 15 23.47 -3.50 14.55
CA LEU A 15 23.58 -2.09 14.18
C LEU A 15 22.69 -1.19 15.06
N GLU A 16 21.46 -1.60 15.29
CA GLU A 16 20.53 -0.86 16.15
C GLU A 16 21.00 -0.81 17.61
N CYS A 17 21.61 -1.87 18.09
CA CYS A 17 22.23 -1.87 19.42
C CYS A 17 23.42 -0.88 19.54
N LEU A 18 24.15 -0.64 18.43
CA LEU A 18 25.27 0.30 18.39
C LEU A 18 24.83 1.77 18.24
N GLN A 19 23.54 2.04 18.14
CA GLN A 19 22.98 3.40 18.17
C GLN A 19 22.49 3.76 19.58
N PRO A 20 23.36 4.20 20.50
CA PRO A 20 22.97 4.48 21.87
C PRO A 20 22.06 5.70 21.92
N LYS A 21 21.13 5.67 22.84
CA LYS A 21 20.30 6.84 23.12
C LYS A 21 21.07 7.79 24.00
N GLU A 22 21.20 9.04 23.56
CA GLU A 22 21.78 10.10 24.39
C GLU A 22 20.91 10.36 25.62
N VAL A 23 21.56 10.53 26.73
CA VAL A 23 20.95 10.93 28.00
C VAL A 23 20.32 12.32 27.84
N PRO A 24 19.08 12.54 28.27
CA PRO A 24 18.45 13.85 28.18
C PRO A 24 19.29 14.92 28.89
N LYS A 25 19.47 16.08 28.22
CA LYS A 25 20.22 17.21 28.82
C LYS A 25 19.50 17.68 30.08
N TYR A 26 20.19 17.62 31.21
CA TYR A 26 19.68 18.13 32.46
C TYR A 26 19.89 19.64 32.59
N LYS A 27 19.09 20.31 33.39
CA LYS A 27 19.34 21.69 33.73
C LYS A 27 20.36 21.74 34.89
N ALA A 28 21.46 22.45 34.68
CA ALA A 28 22.44 22.68 35.73
C ALA A 28 21.77 23.19 37.01
N ILE A 29 22.18 22.64 38.16
CA ILE A 29 21.74 23.09 39.49
C ILE A 29 22.02 24.58 39.60
N PRO A 30 21.03 25.44 39.93
CA PRO A 30 21.31 26.87 40.08
C PRO A 30 22.41 27.15 41.07
N LYS A 31 23.35 28.04 40.76
CA LYS A 31 24.51 28.39 41.61
C LYS A 31 24.18 28.69 43.09
N LYS A 32 22.96 29.18 43.37
CA LYS A 32 22.50 29.42 44.73
C LYS A 32 22.40 28.18 45.65
N TYR A 33 22.34 26.98 45.09
CA TYR A 33 22.30 25.71 45.80
C TYR A 33 23.70 25.05 45.89
N VAL A 34 24.66 25.45 45.05
CA VAL A 34 26.05 24.98 45.07
C VAL A 34 26.86 25.65 46.16
N ASN A 35 26.47 26.86 46.63
CA ASN A 35 27.18 27.61 47.66
C ASN A 35 26.93 27.10 49.09
N GLU A 36 26.12 26.08 49.31
CA GLU A 36 25.90 25.46 50.62
C GLU A 36 26.77 24.23 50.85
N LEU A 37 27.70 23.91 49.94
CA LEU A 37 28.71 22.88 50.12
C LEU A 37 29.86 23.48 50.95
N VAL A 38 29.96 23.09 52.22
CA VAL A 38 31.06 23.48 53.11
C VAL A 38 32.18 22.46 52.95
N PHE A 39 33.35 22.94 52.48
CA PHE A 39 34.57 22.15 52.39
C PHE A 39 35.37 22.33 53.69
N THR A 40 35.66 21.25 54.39
CA THR A 40 36.61 21.24 55.49
C THR A 40 37.79 20.35 55.15
N THR A 41 39.00 20.87 55.21
CA THR A 41 40.27 20.13 55.09
C THR A 41 40.78 19.81 56.47
N GLU A 42 40.75 18.56 56.89
CA GLU A 42 41.54 18.08 58.02
C GLU A 42 42.55 17.03 57.56
N ASN A 43 43.84 17.25 57.86
CA ASN A 43 44.95 16.32 57.62
C ASN A 43 45.11 15.85 56.17
N ASP A 44 45.28 16.79 55.22
CA ASP A 44 45.50 16.54 53.79
C ASP A 44 44.42 15.66 53.06
N THR A 45 43.35 15.36 53.74
CA THR A 45 42.13 14.74 53.13
C THR A 45 41.03 15.78 53.10
N THR A 46 40.61 16.16 51.92
CA THR A 46 39.45 17.02 51.74
C THR A 46 38.17 16.17 51.91
N THR A 47 37.56 16.27 53.08
CA THR A 47 36.26 15.63 53.33
C THR A 47 35.17 16.62 52.97
N ILE A 48 34.33 16.31 52.03
CA ILE A 48 33.17 17.12 51.74
C ILE A 48 32.09 16.80 52.78
N TYR A 49 31.96 17.67 53.76
CA TYR A 49 30.84 17.58 54.70
C TYR A 49 29.63 18.23 54.03
N GLN A 50 28.68 17.42 53.72
CA GLN A 50 27.35 17.89 53.38
C GLN A 50 26.63 18.26 54.68
N GLN A 51 26.81 19.50 55.12
CA GLN A 51 25.92 20.03 56.14
C GLN A 51 24.74 20.62 55.43
N SER A 52 23.60 20.10 55.75
CA SER A 52 22.25 20.45 55.27
C SER A 52 22.07 20.28 53.77
N VAL A 53 21.59 19.10 53.48
CA VAL A 53 20.49 19.03 52.60
C VAL A 53 20.77 19.73 51.28
N ILE A 54 21.27 18.98 50.35
CA ILE A 54 20.73 19.16 49.05
C ILE A 54 19.21 19.08 49.29
N LYS A 55 18.59 20.22 49.65
CA LYS A 55 17.15 20.33 49.57
C LYS A 55 16.89 19.98 48.17
N PRO A 56 16.39 18.78 47.98
CA PRO A 56 16.51 18.22 46.66
C PRO A 56 15.80 19.15 45.73
N TYR A 57 16.29 19.20 44.56
CA TYR A 57 15.74 19.89 43.40
C TYR A 57 14.31 19.44 43.07
N TRP A 58 13.68 18.74 44.02
CA TRP A 58 12.33 18.24 44.03
C TRP A 58 11.28 19.35 44.21
N LYS A 59 11.69 20.57 44.54
CA LYS A 59 10.74 21.67 44.76
C LYS A 59 10.13 22.06 43.43
N ARG A 60 8.85 21.90 43.33
CA ARG A 60 8.03 22.36 42.21
C ARG A 60 8.37 23.80 41.81
N THR A 61 9.37 23.99 40.98
CA THR A 61 9.51 25.21 40.18
C THR A 61 8.73 24.98 38.90
N ASN A 62 7.48 25.45 38.91
CA ASN A 62 6.61 25.53 37.72
C ASN A 62 6.98 24.59 36.55
N SER A 63 6.36 23.43 36.57
CA SER A 63 5.85 22.67 35.42
C SER A 63 6.77 22.15 34.30
N ARG A 64 8.09 22.27 34.28
CA ARG A 64 8.90 21.89 33.09
C ARG A 64 10.26 21.20 33.35
N VAL A 65 10.58 20.80 34.52
CA VAL A 65 11.84 20.05 34.77
C VAL A 65 11.52 18.55 34.65
N SER A 66 12.04 17.92 33.62
CA SER A 66 11.82 16.51 33.33
C SER A 66 12.92 15.59 33.86
N THR A 67 14.06 16.16 34.33
CA THR A 67 15.23 15.39 34.69
C THR A 67 15.89 15.95 35.92
N TYR A 68 16.24 15.06 36.83
CA TYR A 68 16.94 15.37 38.09
C TYR A 68 18.22 14.54 38.16
N VAL A 69 19.30 15.15 38.67
CA VAL A 69 20.55 14.44 38.97
C VAL A 69 20.76 14.43 40.49
N VAL A 70 20.98 13.26 41.04
CA VAL A 70 21.13 13.04 42.47
C VAL A 70 22.36 12.17 42.67
N PRO A 71 23.26 12.50 43.62
CA PRO A 71 24.42 11.65 43.95
C PRO A 71 23.97 10.33 44.55
N LEU A 72 24.68 9.24 44.21
CA LEU A 72 24.45 7.95 44.83
C LEU A 72 24.83 8.01 46.31
N PRO A 73 24.02 7.49 47.21
CA PRO A 73 24.37 7.44 48.62
C PRO A 73 25.64 6.58 48.81
N ASN A 74 26.63 7.12 49.47
CA ASN A 74 27.84 6.39 49.83
C ASN A 74 27.65 5.75 51.21
N ASP A 75 28.23 4.56 51.46
CA ASP A 75 28.05 3.82 52.71
C ASP A 75 28.48 4.61 54.00
N SER A 76 29.23 5.71 53.81
CA SER A 76 29.64 6.62 54.89
C SER A 76 28.58 7.66 55.27
N TYR A 77 27.46 7.75 54.57
CA TYR A 77 26.39 8.71 54.84
C TYR A 77 25.08 7.99 55.14
N ASN A 78 24.45 8.31 56.26
CA ASN A 78 23.08 7.87 56.61
C ASN A 78 22.04 8.66 55.83
N TYR A 79 22.18 8.75 54.52
CA TYR A 79 21.29 9.47 53.60
C TYR A 79 20.56 8.50 52.70
N SER A 80 19.27 8.49 52.75
CA SER A 80 18.43 7.70 51.89
C SER A 80 17.59 8.61 50.98
N ILE A 81 17.75 8.46 49.67
CA ILE A 81 16.95 9.19 48.69
C ILE A 81 15.48 8.81 48.87
N THR A 82 15.21 7.54 49.14
CA THR A 82 13.85 7.02 49.36
C THR A 82 13.18 7.64 50.58
N ASP A 83 13.90 7.82 51.66
CA ASP A 83 13.36 8.46 52.88
C ASP A 83 13.13 9.95 52.68
N GLU A 84 14.00 10.64 51.94
CA GLU A 84 13.74 12.01 51.54
C GLU A 84 12.53 12.14 50.62
N ILE A 85 12.37 11.22 49.70
CA ILE A 85 11.18 11.16 48.85
C ILE A 85 9.94 11.07 49.73
N LYS A 86 9.87 10.22 50.71
CA LYS A 86 8.74 10.08 51.64
C LYS A 86 8.53 11.34 52.48
N TYR A 87 9.59 11.88 53.04
CA TYR A 87 9.55 13.09 53.89
C TYR A 87 8.95 14.30 53.16
N PHE A 88 9.40 14.54 51.94
CA PHE A 88 8.88 15.66 51.15
C PHE A 88 7.47 15.44 50.57
N LYS A 89 7.04 14.21 50.42
CA LYS A 89 5.64 13.89 50.03
C LYS A 89 4.65 14.33 51.11
N ASP A 90 5.05 14.16 52.38
CA ASP A 90 4.21 14.56 53.51
C ASP A 90 4.14 16.08 53.71
N GLU A 91 5.16 16.85 53.31
CA GLU A 91 5.22 18.30 53.40
C GLU A 91 4.53 19.07 52.22
N LYS A 92 3.81 18.37 51.28
CA LYS A 92 3.13 18.96 50.13
C LYS A 92 3.99 19.74 49.11
N ASP A 93 5.29 19.83 49.29
CA ASP A 93 6.23 20.48 48.34
C ASP A 93 6.83 19.51 47.31
N TYR A 94 6.24 18.37 47.13
CA TYR A 94 6.83 17.18 46.57
C TYR A 94 6.61 16.97 45.08
N VAL A 95 7.58 16.38 44.35
CA VAL A 95 7.64 16.35 42.89
C VAL A 95 7.45 14.97 42.27
N LEU A 96 7.55 13.90 43.07
CA LEU A 96 7.31 12.55 42.55
C LEU A 96 5.80 12.17 42.66
N ASP A 97 4.97 12.83 41.87
CA ASP A 97 3.54 12.45 41.74
C ASP A 97 3.38 11.20 40.85
N ASP A 98 4.42 10.84 40.05
CA ASP A 98 4.38 9.84 39.02
C ASP A 98 5.57 8.86 39.10
N GLU A 99 5.53 7.80 38.30
CA GLU A 99 6.67 6.90 38.09
C GLU A 99 7.85 7.64 37.45
N HIS A 100 9.08 7.31 37.87
CA HIS A 100 10.31 7.87 37.34
C HIS A 100 11.26 6.78 36.85
N ALA A 101 11.88 7.03 35.72
CA ALA A 101 12.99 6.21 35.23
C ALA A 101 14.30 6.66 35.90
N VAL A 102 15.05 5.70 36.35
CA VAL A 102 16.40 5.88 36.96
C VAL A 102 17.42 5.42 35.96
N LEU A 103 18.34 6.31 35.57
CA LEU A 103 19.45 6.01 34.68
C LEU A 103 20.74 5.85 35.52
N LEU A 104 21.42 4.73 35.32
CA LEU A 104 22.63 4.38 36.09
C LEU A 104 23.86 4.31 35.21
N CYS A 105 25.00 4.49 35.82
CA CYS A 105 26.32 4.36 35.20
C CYS A 105 26.38 5.16 33.89
N VAL A 106 26.07 6.46 33.98
CA VAL A 106 26.15 7.38 32.86
C VAL A 106 27.63 7.62 32.53
N VAL A 107 27.99 7.28 31.28
CA VAL A 107 29.36 7.39 30.75
C VAL A 107 29.36 8.25 29.49
N LYS A 108 30.53 8.82 29.16
CA LYS A 108 30.70 9.50 27.89
C LYS A 108 30.76 8.46 26.76
N GLY A 109 29.80 8.47 25.86
CA GLY A 109 29.73 7.52 24.75
C GLY A 109 30.97 7.57 23.85
N THR A 110 31.55 8.77 23.66
CA THR A 110 32.81 8.93 22.92
C THR A 110 33.96 8.12 23.55
N GLU A 111 34.11 8.14 24.87
CA GLU A 111 35.19 7.41 25.57
C GLU A 111 34.99 5.88 25.43
N VAL A 112 33.74 5.41 25.45
CA VAL A 112 33.38 3.99 25.23
C VAL A 112 33.73 3.56 23.79
N LEU A 113 33.40 4.39 22.82
CA LEU A 113 33.72 4.11 21.43
C LEU A 113 35.22 4.16 21.14
N GLU A 114 35.95 5.14 21.72
CA GLU A 114 37.41 5.22 21.59
C GLU A 114 38.08 3.96 22.18
N ALA A 115 37.70 3.54 23.38
CA ALA A 115 38.22 2.30 23.97
C ALA A 115 37.89 1.05 23.10
N PHE A 116 36.76 1.02 22.47
CA PHE A 116 36.35 -0.06 21.56
C PHE A 116 37.19 -0.05 20.28
N ILE A 117 37.35 1.10 19.64
CA ILE A 117 38.15 1.30 18.43
C ILE A 117 39.64 0.94 18.68
N ASP A 118 40.17 1.44 19.78
CA ASP A 118 41.60 1.18 20.16
C ASP A 118 41.83 -0.32 20.40
N LYS A 119 40.88 -1.01 21.03
CA LYS A 119 41.00 -2.45 21.30
C LYS A 119 40.90 -3.32 20.02
N LEU A 120 40.14 -2.89 19.04
CA LEU A 120 39.98 -3.59 17.78
C LEU A 120 41.01 -3.17 16.73
N GLU A 121 41.96 -2.26 17.04
CA GLU A 121 42.99 -1.72 16.15
C GLU A 121 42.37 -1.15 14.84
N ILE A 122 41.19 -0.54 14.91
CA ILE A 122 40.50 0.04 13.77
C ILE A 122 41.05 1.43 13.48
N GLU A 123 41.61 1.64 12.28
CA GLU A 123 41.92 2.98 11.82
C GLU A 123 40.67 3.77 11.49
N TYR A 124 40.41 4.86 12.21
CA TYR A 124 39.26 5.73 11.97
C TYR A 124 39.74 7.16 11.64
N PRO A 125 39.29 7.71 10.49
CA PRO A 125 39.80 9.01 10.02
C PRO A 125 39.30 10.19 10.84
N GLU A 126 38.14 10.08 11.52
CA GLU A 126 37.58 11.13 12.37
C GLU A 126 37.09 10.51 13.68
N LYS A 127 37.41 11.18 14.80
CA LYS A 127 36.93 10.72 16.12
C LYS A 127 35.41 10.79 16.18
N PRO A 128 34.72 9.67 16.46
CA PRO A 128 33.29 9.70 16.60
C PRO A 128 32.88 10.53 17.82
N TYR A 129 31.93 11.43 17.64
CA TYR A 129 31.34 12.18 18.76
C TYR A 129 30.04 11.51 19.18
N LEU A 130 30.00 11.09 20.43
CA LEU A 130 28.80 10.51 21.05
C LEU A 130 28.62 11.15 22.43
N GLY A 131 27.42 11.63 22.70
CA GLY A 131 27.07 12.24 23.96
C GLY A 131 27.13 11.26 25.16
N ASN A 132 26.60 11.68 26.28
CA ASN A 132 26.51 10.81 27.44
C ASN A 132 25.48 9.69 27.21
N VAL A 133 25.86 8.46 27.57
CA VAL A 133 25.01 7.26 27.48
C VAL A 133 24.91 6.60 28.85
N TYR A 134 23.86 5.88 29.11
CA TYR A 134 23.68 5.12 30.34
C TYR A 134 23.96 3.63 30.13
N SER A 135 24.36 2.93 31.20
CA SER A 135 24.64 1.50 31.16
C SER A 135 23.41 0.65 31.53
N ALA A 136 22.60 1.14 32.44
CA ALA A 136 21.35 0.51 32.84
C ALA A 136 20.28 1.54 33.22
N SER A 137 19.06 1.08 33.25
CA SER A 137 17.90 1.86 33.70
C SER A 137 16.88 0.98 34.37
N PHE A 138 16.14 1.54 35.30
CA PHE A 138 14.97 0.90 35.94
C PHE A 138 13.92 1.97 36.29
N VAL A 139 12.76 1.53 36.74
CA VAL A 139 11.67 2.45 37.11
C VAL A 139 11.41 2.37 38.61
N VAL A 140 11.12 3.51 39.20
CA VAL A 140 10.60 3.63 40.58
C VAL A 140 9.16 4.15 40.55
N ASP A 141 8.38 3.70 41.56
CA ASP A 141 7.05 4.22 41.79
C ASP A 141 7.10 5.63 42.40
N ALA A 142 5.91 6.24 42.58
CA ALA A 142 5.78 7.57 43.20
C ALA A 142 6.30 7.63 44.66
N GLU A 143 6.55 6.51 45.27
CA GLU A 143 7.07 6.37 46.64
C GLU A 143 8.58 6.11 46.67
N GLY A 144 9.22 5.97 45.50
CA GLY A 144 10.65 5.75 45.36
C GLY A 144 11.09 4.29 45.50
N TYR A 145 10.18 3.34 45.30
CA TYR A 145 10.50 1.92 45.31
C TYR A 145 10.72 1.37 43.94
N TYR A 146 11.64 0.44 43.76
CA TYR A 146 11.94 -0.29 42.58
C TYR A 146 10.69 -1.04 42.07
N LYS A 147 10.45 -0.95 40.75
CA LYS A 147 9.37 -1.66 40.08
C LYS A 147 9.91 -2.93 39.47
N GLU A 148 9.47 -4.07 39.98
CA GLU A 148 9.90 -5.41 39.55
C GLU A 148 9.76 -5.57 38.02
N GLY A 149 10.76 -6.19 37.39
CA GLY A 149 10.81 -6.40 35.96
C GLY A 149 11.06 -5.14 35.13
N SER A 150 11.44 -4.01 35.75
CA SER A 150 11.75 -2.77 35.06
C SER A 150 13.22 -2.57 34.71
N LEU A 151 14.13 -3.39 35.26
CA LEU A 151 15.56 -3.31 35.01
C LEU A 151 15.89 -3.64 33.55
N GLN A 152 16.63 -2.76 32.94
CA GLN A 152 17.15 -2.92 31.56
C GLN A 152 18.63 -2.54 31.54
N ILE A 153 19.44 -3.37 30.88
CA ILE A 153 20.82 -3.03 30.54
C ILE A 153 20.80 -2.40 29.16
N ALA A 154 21.54 -1.32 28.94
CA ALA A 154 21.60 -0.66 27.65
C ALA A 154 22.19 -1.60 26.58
N PRO A 155 21.49 -1.86 25.48
CA PRO A 155 21.96 -2.76 24.43
C PRO A 155 23.33 -2.36 23.86
N PHE A 156 23.58 -1.06 23.75
CA PHE A 156 24.90 -0.52 23.34
C PHE A 156 26.05 -1.03 24.21
N ILE A 157 25.93 -0.89 25.53
CA ILE A 157 26.95 -1.35 26.47
C ILE A 157 27.11 -2.87 26.42
N TRP A 158 26.02 -3.60 26.32
CA TRP A 158 26.03 -5.06 26.22
C TRP A 158 26.76 -5.58 24.97
N VAL A 159 26.48 -5.01 23.81
CA VAL A 159 27.12 -5.42 22.55
C VAL A 159 28.62 -5.11 22.59
N ILE A 160 29.01 -3.91 23.02
CA ILE A 160 30.40 -3.53 23.12
C ILE A 160 31.12 -4.43 24.14
N TYR A 161 30.53 -4.72 25.31
CA TYR A 161 31.08 -5.66 26.28
C TYR A 161 31.35 -7.03 25.66
N GLN A 162 30.42 -7.62 24.92
CA GLN A 162 30.65 -8.90 24.28
C GLN A 162 31.78 -8.86 23.25
N MET A 163 31.83 -7.84 22.41
CA MET A 163 32.88 -7.68 21.41
C MET A 163 34.25 -7.43 22.06
N MET A 164 34.32 -6.71 23.19
CA MET A 164 35.56 -6.47 23.90
C MET A 164 36.03 -7.69 24.74
N SER A 165 35.09 -8.50 25.20
CA SER A 165 35.40 -9.68 26.03
C SER A 165 35.79 -10.91 25.20
N GLN A 166 35.39 -10.97 23.95
CA GLN A 166 35.63 -12.05 23.00
C GLN A 166 36.09 -11.48 21.65
N PRO A 167 37.39 -11.20 21.45
CA PRO A 167 37.89 -10.53 20.25
C PRO A 167 37.59 -11.21 18.94
N ASP A 168 37.34 -12.52 18.94
CA ASP A 168 37.02 -13.34 17.75
C ASP A 168 35.52 -13.45 17.49
N VAL A 169 34.66 -12.77 18.27
CA VAL A 169 33.20 -12.81 18.06
C VAL A 169 32.83 -11.97 16.83
N GLU A 170 32.29 -12.63 15.82
CA GLU A 170 31.65 -11.90 14.71
C GLU A 170 30.26 -11.40 15.15
N PHE A 171 29.76 -10.32 14.50
CA PHE A 171 28.43 -9.78 14.78
C PHE A 171 27.30 -10.84 14.73
N LYS A 172 27.45 -11.84 13.88
CA LYS A 172 26.49 -12.97 13.76
C LYS A 172 26.40 -13.85 15.02
N ASP A 173 27.46 -13.86 15.85
CA ASP A 173 27.63 -14.73 17.03
C ASP A 173 27.32 -14.00 18.34
N ILE A 174 27.02 -12.69 18.30
CA ILE A 174 26.61 -11.92 19.47
C ILE A 174 25.33 -12.54 20.08
N LYS A 175 25.40 -12.88 21.37
CA LYS A 175 24.23 -13.38 22.12
C LYS A 175 23.30 -12.22 22.44
N LEU A 176 22.30 -12.01 21.57
CA LEU A 176 21.35 -10.91 21.68
C LEU A 176 20.53 -10.92 22.97
N ASP A 177 20.30 -12.11 23.55
CA ASP A 177 19.44 -12.31 24.72
C ASP A 177 20.23 -12.48 26.03
N GLY A 178 21.54 -12.51 26.00
CA GLY A 178 22.37 -12.80 27.17
C GLY A 178 22.28 -11.76 28.29
N TRP A 179 21.87 -10.51 27.98
CA TRP A 179 21.65 -9.49 28.99
C TRP A 179 20.43 -9.78 29.88
N HIS A 180 19.45 -10.57 29.42
CA HIS A 180 18.32 -11.01 30.24
C HIS A 180 18.75 -11.92 31.40
N GLU A 181 19.77 -12.76 31.20
CA GLU A 181 20.33 -13.61 32.26
C GLU A 181 20.97 -12.75 33.33
N ILE A 182 21.68 -11.66 32.94
CA ILE A 182 22.30 -10.72 33.87
C ILE A 182 21.21 -9.95 34.66
N VAL A 183 20.20 -9.44 33.98
CA VAL A 183 19.06 -8.76 34.61
C VAL A 183 18.44 -9.66 35.67
N LYS A 184 18.16 -10.93 35.30
CA LYS A 184 17.60 -11.90 36.20
C LYS A 184 18.52 -12.16 37.43
N SER A 185 19.83 -12.31 37.20
CA SER A 185 20.79 -12.52 38.29
C SER A 185 20.83 -11.34 39.27
N ILE A 186 20.73 -10.10 38.75
CA ILE A 186 20.64 -8.89 39.56
C ILE A 186 19.33 -8.86 40.36
N GLU A 187 18.19 -9.09 39.68
CA GLU A 187 16.89 -9.09 40.34
C GLU A 187 16.77 -10.19 41.40
N ASP A 188 17.28 -11.40 41.13
CA ASP A 188 17.35 -12.49 42.09
C ASP A 188 18.19 -12.09 43.33
N SER A 189 19.21 -11.23 43.18
CA SER A 189 20.04 -10.73 44.29
C SER A 189 19.34 -9.73 45.21
N PHE A 190 18.22 -9.17 44.79
CA PHE A 190 17.40 -8.26 45.61
C PHE A 190 16.69 -8.95 46.80
N ASN A 191 16.76 -10.29 46.90
CA ASN A 191 16.10 -11.09 47.95
C ASN A 191 14.58 -10.78 48.05
N LEU A 192 13.92 -10.59 46.97
CA LEU A 192 12.47 -10.40 46.95
C LEU A 192 11.76 -11.68 47.40
N PRO A 193 11.05 -11.77 48.60
CA PRO A 193 9.59 -11.66 48.44
C PRO A 193 8.85 -10.84 49.50
N GLU A 194 9.49 -10.24 50.46
CA GLU A 194 8.75 -9.64 51.58
C GLU A 194 8.96 -8.12 51.77
N GLU A 195 9.98 -7.48 51.18
CA GLU A 195 10.19 -6.03 51.30
C GLU A 195 10.33 -5.35 49.96
N LYS A 196 9.65 -4.21 49.79
CA LYS A 196 9.84 -3.33 48.65
C LYS A 196 11.30 -2.82 48.62
N VAL A 197 11.99 -3.00 47.50
CA VAL A 197 13.38 -2.54 47.34
C VAL A 197 13.40 -1.02 47.13
N SER A 198 14.12 -0.31 48.01
CA SER A 198 14.27 1.13 47.85
C SER A 198 15.12 1.49 46.64
N LEU A 199 14.92 2.69 46.10
CA LEU A 199 15.71 3.23 44.99
C LEU A 199 17.22 3.10 45.26
N ASP A 200 17.63 3.48 46.48
CA ASP A 200 19.02 3.48 46.95
C ASP A 200 19.65 2.09 46.89
N ASN A 201 18.94 1.12 47.42
CA ASN A 201 19.41 -0.26 47.45
C ASN A 201 19.50 -0.86 46.04
N ALA A 202 18.43 -0.66 45.21
CA ALA A 202 18.43 -1.11 43.83
C ALA A 202 19.59 -0.48 43.04
N ALA A 203 19.74 0.85 43.13
CA ALA A 203 20.79 1.57 42.42
C ALA A 203 22.19 1.11 42.84
N ARG A 204 22.41 0.87 44.13
CA ARG A 204 23.72 0.40 44.66
C ARG A 204 24.04 -0.99 44.11
N VAL A 205 23.11 -1.94 44.23
CA VAL A 205 23.33 -3.33 43.79
C VAL A 205 23.60 -3.38 42.30
N ILE A 206 22.75 -2.72 41.51
CA ILE A 206 22.88 -2.69 40.05
C ILE A 206 24.20 -2.02 39.66
N ASN A 207 24.54 -0.86 40.22
CA ASN A 207 25.74 -0.12 39.92
C ASN A 207 27.01 -0.91 40.24
N THR A 208 27.06 -1.58 41.40
CA THR A 208 28.17 -2.43 41.78
C THR A 208 28.36 -3.59 40.82
N TYR A 209 27.27 -4.25 40.44
CA TYR A 209 27.32 -5.36 39.51
C TYR A 209 27.82 -4.91 38.13
N LEU A 210 27.26 -3.84 37.60
CA LEU A 210 27.65 -3.32 36.27
C LEU A 210 29.12 -2.90 36.25
N ARG A 211 29.58 -2.23 37.31
CA ARG A 211 30.95 -1.82 37.43
C ARG A 211 31.88 -3.03 37.38
N GLU A 212 31.69 -3.98 38.28
CA GLU A 212 32.59 -5.11 38.46
C GLU A 212 32.58 -6.10 37.30
N HIS A 213 31.42 -6.35 36.71
CA HIS A 213 31.24 -7.42 35.73
C HIS A 213 31.21 -6.94 34.30
N ILE A 214 30.96 -5.68 34.03
CA ILE A 214 30.80 -5.15 32.66
C ILE A 214 31.80 -4.03 32.36
N LEU A 215 31.82 -2.93 33.15
CA LEU A 215 32.56 -1.74 32.79
C LEU A 215 34.08 -1.85 33.08
N GLU A 216 34.47 -2.37 34.23
CA GLU A 216 35.89 -2.58 34.55
C GLU A 216 36.56 -3.60 33.60
N PRO A 217 35.94 -4.73 33.26
CA PRO A 217 36.47 -5.64 32.24
C PRO A 217 36.67 -5.01 30.87
N MET A 218 35.85 -4.01 30.53
CA MET A 218 35.99 -3.23 29.28
C MET A 218 37.12 -2.19 29.35
N GLY A 219 37.78 -2.02 30.50
CA GLY A 219 38.81 -0.99 30.72
C GLY A 219 38.22 0.41 30.92
N ILE A 220 36.91 0.52 31.08
CA ILE A 220 36.24 1.78 31.40
C ILE A 220 36.40 2.04 32.89
N THR A 221 37.37 2.92 33.26
CA THR A 221 37.58 3.36 34.60
C THR A 221 36.50 4.36 35.01
N MET A 222 35.72 3.97 36.00
CA MET A 222 34.77 4.86 36.63
C MET A 222 35.49 5.87 37.49
N PHE A 223 35.32 7.15 37.24
CA PHE A 223 35.92 8.20 38.09
C PHE A 223 35.34 8.13 39.50
N ARG A 224 36.20 8.11 40.51
CA ARG A 224 35.74 8.22 41.89
C ARG A 224 35.35 9.67 42.19
N ALA A 225 34.35 9.85 43.01
CA ALA A 225 33.81 11.16 43.40
C ALA A 225 34.85 12.20 43.90
N GLY A 226 36.08 11.78 44.24
CA GLY A 226 37.14 12.63 44.70
C GLY A 226 38.00 13.35 43.67
N ASP A 227 37.92 12.95 42.40
CA ASP A 227 38.87 13.43 41.39
C ASP A 227 38.36 14.63 40.55
N ILE A 228 37.20 15.19 40.86
CA ILE A 228 36.57 16.19 40.00
C ILE A 228 36.39 17.52 40.73
N TYR A 229 37.41 18.33 40.72
CA TYR A 229 37.26 19.77 40.74
C TYR A 229 37.24 20.31 39.30
N GLY A 230 36.08 20.63 38.83
CA GLY A 230 36.02 21.59 37.75
C GLY A 230 35.06 21.41 36.60
N TYR A 231 34.46 20.27 36.34
CA TYR A 231 33.47 20.21 35.20
C TYR A 231 32.36 19.18 35.42
N CYS A 232 31.14 19.56 35.05
CA CYS A 232 29.93 18.77 35.08
C CYS A 232 30.00 17.59 34.11
N GLY A 233 30.90 16.63 34.34
CA GLY A 233 30.79 15.30 33.75
C GLY A 233 29.95 14.45 34.69
N PHE A 234 29.03 13.67 34.17
CA PHE A 234 28.35 12.68 34.98
C PHE A 234 29.35 11.71 35.54
N GLN A 235 29.36 11.61 36.88
CA GLN A 235 30.15 10.59 37.55
C GLN A 235 29.33 9.30 37.52
N ALA A 236 30.01 8.17 37.47
CA ALA A 236 29.42 6.85 37.58
C ALA A 236 28.61 6.62 38.88
N GLU A 237 28.77 7.53 39.86
CA GLU A 237 28.08 7.53 41.16
C GLU A 237 26.85 8.45 41.18
N GLU A 238 26.48 9.06 40.07
CA GLU A 238 25.29 9.90 39.99
C GLU A 238 24.09 9.12 39.39
N ILE A 239 22.92 9.38 39.95
CA ILE A 239 21.66 8.84 39.48
C ILE A 239 20.93 9.93 38.74
N GLN A 240 20.47 9.65 37.51
CA GLN A 240 19.59 10.54 36.79
C GLN A 240 18.16 10.05 36.88
N LEU A 241 17.28 10.86 37.42
CA LEU A 241 15.84 10.58 37.49
C LEU A 241 15.10 11.32 36.39
N VAL A 242 14.32 10.61 35.59
CA VAL A 242 13.56 11.16 34.50
C VAL A 242 12.09 10.79 34.68
N LYS A 243 11.17 11.74 34.53
CA LYS A 243 9.75 11.44 34.58
C LYS A 243 9.37 10.38 33.53
N ALA A 244 8.70 9.30 33.95
CA ALA A 244 8.30 8.20 33.09
C ALA A 244 7.35 8.66 31.97
N GLU A 245 6.59 9.76 32.15
CA GLU A 245 5.80 10.38 31.08
C GLU A 245 6.64 11.01 29.98
N THR A 246 7.80 11.57 30.32
CA THR A 246 8.71 12.20 29.34
C THR A 246 9.66 11.21 28.72
N MET A 247 9.92 10.10 29.38
CA MET A 247 10.80 9.02 28.92
C MET A 247 10.21 7.67 29.37
N PRO A 248 9.21 7.12 28.66
CA PRO A 248 8.62 5.82 28.98
C PRO A 248 9.68 4.70 29.01
N ILE A 249 9.43 3.65 29.77
CA ILE A 249 10.36 2.51 29.95
C ILE A 249 10.84 1.96 28.60
N ASN A 250 9.95 1.87 27.60
CA ASN A 250 10.29 1.40 26.26
C ASN A 250 11.15 2.40 25.46
N ASP A 251 11.20 3.68 25.87
CA ASP A 251 12.06 4.68 25.26
C ASP A 251 13.48 4.68 25.85
N LEU A 252 13.73 3.88 26.90
CA LEU A 252 15.06 3.68 27.49
C LEU A 252 15.93 2.73 26.66
N LYS A 253 15.34 1.97 25.74
CA LYS A 253 16.09 1.17 24.78
C LYS A 253 16.87 2.07 23.82
N SER A 254 18.00 1.60 23.35
CA SER A 254 18.84 2.34 22.42
C SER A 254 18.15 2.62 21.08
N SER A 255 17.27 1.74 20.65
CA SER A 255 16.54 1.85 19.39
C SER A 255 15.06 1.51 19.55
N PHE A 256 14.24 2.08 18.66
CA PHE A 256 12.79 1.82 18.54
C PHE A 256 12.46 0.56 17.74
N PHE A 257 13.45 -0.21 17.26
CA PHE A 257 13.23 -1.32 16.34
C PHE A 257 13.71 -2.68 16.89
N LEU A 258 14.34 -2.69 18.07
CA LEU A 258 14.94 -3.91 18.63
C LEU A 258 13.91 -5.00 18.93
N ASP A 259 12.79 -4.64 19.56
CA ASP A 259 11.74 -5.62 19.89
C ASP A 259 11.09 -6.22 18.64
N ASP A 260 10.91 -5.41 17.61
CA ASP A 260 10.36 -5.86 16.33
C ASP A 260 11.33 -6.81 15.60
N LEU A 261 12.62 -6.50 15.59
CA LEU A 261 13.64 -7.39 15.01
C LEU A 261 13.72 -8.71 15.77
N GLN A 262 13.67 -8.65 17.11
CA GLN A 262 13.66 -9.84 17.96
C GLN A 262 12.40 -10.69 17.75
N LEU A 263 11.23 -10.05 17.67
CA LEU A 263 9.95 -10.72 17.36
C LEU A 263 10.05 -11.50 16.05
N VAL A 264 10.57 -10.88 15.00
CA VAL A 264 10.72 -11.53 13.71
C VAL A 264 11.72 -12.68 13.76
N LEU A 265 12.85 -12.53 14.47
CA LEU A 265 13.81 -13.62 14.65
C LEU A 265 13.20 -14.84 15.32
N GLN A 266 12.31 -14.66 16.29
CA GLN A 266 11.60 -15.74 16.95
C GLN A 266 10.63 -16.50 16.04
N HIS A 267 10.07 -15.83 15.04
CA HIS A 267 9.04 -16.38 14.17
C HIS A 267 9.52 -16.75 12.75
N ILE A 268 10.76 -16.41 12.38
CA ILE A 268 11.25 -16.55 10.99
C ILE A 268 11.20 -18.00 10.49
N ASP A 269 11.37 -18.98 11.35
CA ASP A 269 11.32 -20.40 11.00
C ASP A 269 9.90 -20.87 10.67
N THR A 270 8.89 -20.24 11.23
CA THR A 270 7.47 -20.57 11.02
C THR A 270 6.88 -19.91 9.78
N LEU A 271 7.52 -18.86 9.24
CA LEU A 271 7.06 -18.18 8.03
C LEU A 271 7.00 -19.12 6.83
N LYS A 272 6.07 -18.87 5.92
CA LYS A 272 6.00 -19.60 4.64
C LYS A 272 7.18 -19.23 3.74
N ASP A 273 7.66 -20.15 2.91
CA ASP A 273 8.83 -19.91 2.03
C ASP A 273 8.65 -18.73 1.04
N LYS A 274 7.41 -18.42 0.68
CA LYS A 274 7.06 -17.28 -0.20
C LYS A 274 6.47 -16.10 0.57
N ASP A 275 6.75 -16.01 1.86
CA ASP A 275 6.26 -14.89 2.67
C ASP A 275 6.82 -13.55 2.16
N LYS A 276 5.99 -12.50 2.22
CA LYS A 276 6.35 -11.13 1.80
C LYS A 276 7.57 -10.59 2.53
N LEU A 277 7.68 -10.90 3.83
CA LEU A 277 8.79 -10.45 4.66
C LEU A 277 10.10 -11.12 4.25
N LEU A 278 10.09 -12.44 4.00
CA LEU A 278 11.26 -13.15 3.47
C LEU A 278 11.65 -12.64 2.08
N SER A 279 10.66 -12.34 1.23
CA SER A 279 10.89 -11.75 -0.08
C SER A 279 11.52 -10.35 0.03
N TYR A 280 11.06 -9.54 0.98
CA TYR A 280 11.63 -8.23 1.27
C TYR A 280 13.08 -8.30 1.76
N ILE A 281 13.34 -9.11 2.81
CA ILE A 281 14.69 -9.21 3.41
C ILE A 281 15.71 -9.76 2.42
N ASN A 282 15.32 -10.71 1.56
CA ASN A 282 16.21 -11.32 0.57
C ASN A 282 16.19 -10.61 -0.80
N SER A 283 15.52 -9.48 -0.96
CA SER A 283 15.31 -8.82 -2.25
C SER A 283 16.61 -8.45 -2.97
N LEU A 284 17.69 -8.13 -2.23
CA LEU A 284 19.00 -7.81 -2.79
C LEU A 284 19.68 -9.00 -3.48
N ASN A 285 19.25 -10.23 -3.20
CA ASN A 285 19.85 -11.47 -3.70
C ASN A 285 18.95 -12.19 -4.73
N GLN A 286 17.93 -11.52 -5.25
CA GLN A 286 16.99 -12.10 -6.21
C GLN A 286 17.10 -11.38 -7.55
N ASP A 287 17.15 -12.17 -8.62
CA ASP A 287 16.93 -11.64 -9.97
C ASP A 287 15.46 -11.21 -10.06
N ILE A 288 15.25 -9.92 -10.28
CA ILE A 288 13.92 -9.33 -10.42
C ILE A 288 13.64 -9.19 -11.92
N GLU A 289 12.52 -9.74 -12.35
CA GLU A 289 12.04 -9.57 -13.71
C GLU A 289 11.55 -8.11 -13.89
N HIS A 290 12.16 -7.40 -14.83
CA HIS A 290 11.84 -6.02 -15.15
C HIS A 290 11.08 -5.95 -16.47
N TYR A 291 9.94 -5.24 -16.46
CA TYR A 291 9.17 -4.95 -17.66
C TYR A 291 9.27 -3.46 -18.00
N ASP A 292 9.80 -3.15 -19.18
CA ASP A 292 9.70 -1.81 -19.76
C ASP A 292 8.35 -1.69 -20.46
N LEU A 293 7.38 -1.10 -19.76
CA LEU A 293 5.99 -1.00 -20.27
C LEU A 293 5.88 -0.25 -21.60
N LEU A 294 6.83 0.63 -21.92
CA LEU A 294 6.86 1.31 -23.21
C LEU A 294 7.32 0.38 -24.34
N LYS A 295 7.88 -0.79 -24.03
CA LYS A 295 8.31 -1.80 -24.99
C LYS A 295 7.48 -3.07 -24.94
N ASP A 296 6.90 -3.38 -23.78
CA ASP A 296 6.10 -4.58 -23.55
C ASP A 296 4.61 -4.21 -23.46
N THR A 297 3.99 -4.08 -24.62
CA THR A 297 2.55 -3.73 -24.73
C THR A 297 1.64 -4.82 -24.22
N ASP A 298 2.04 -6.10 -24.28
CA ASP A 298 1.25 -7.22 -23.78
C ASP A 298 1.17 -7.18 -22.26
N GLN A 299 2.29 -6.91 -21.59
CA GLN A 299 2.31 -6.76 -20.14
C GLN A 299 1.56 -5.50 -19.70
N MET A 300 1.68 -4.41 -20.46
CA MET A 300 0.92 -3.19 -20.24
C MET A 300 -0.59 -3.49 -20.35
N ARG A 301 -1.06 -4.18 -21.38
CA ARG A 301 -2.46 -4.58 -21.56
C ARG A 301 -2.96 -5.47 -20.43
N LYS A 302 -2.13 -6.38 -19.91
CA LYS A 302 -2.47 -7.23 -18.78
C LYS A 302 -2.72 -6.42 -17.50
N TRP A 303 -1.94 -5.37 -17.26
CA TRP A 303 -2.05 -4.52 -16.07
C TRP A 303 -3.03 -3.35 -16.24
N TYR A 304 -3.42 -3.06 -17.46
CA TYR A 304 -4.39 -2.02 -17.76
C TYR A 304 -5.49 -2.52 -18.69
N ASN A 305 -6.54 -3.06 -18.12
CA ASN A 305 -7.75 -3.45 -18.84
C ASN A 305 -8.96 -3.23 -17.92
N PRO A 306 -10.19 -3.15 -18.47
CA PRO A 306 -11.38 -2.86 -17.69
C PRO A 306 -11.65 -3.83 -16.52
N LYS A 307 -11.19 -5.09 -16.61
CA LYS A 307 -11.41 -6.14 -15.59
C LYS A 307 -10.58 -5.95 -14.33
N VAL A 308 -9.45 -5.23 -14.39
CA VAL A 308 -8.56 -4.98 -13.24
C VAL A 308 -8.79 -3.62 -12.60
N LEU A 309 -9.58 -2.75 -13.19
CA LEU A 309 -9.87 -1.43 -12.64
C LEU A 309 -10.59 -1.51 -11.29
N PRO A 310 -10.29 -0.60 -10.32
CA PRO A 310 -10.98 -0.55 -9.05
C PRO A 310 -12.41 -0.02 -9.22
N TYR A 311 -13.35 -0.58 -8.46
CA TYR A 311 -14.73 -0.12 -8.48
C TYR A 311 -14.92 1.23 -7.79
N GLY A 312 -14.21 1.48 -6.69
CA GLY A 312 -14.21 2.77 -5.99
C GLY A 312 -13.29 3.80 -6.67
N ARG A 313 -13.61 5.08 -6.47
CA ARG A 313 -12.79 6.21 -6.87
C ARG A 313 -12.85 7.29 -5.80
N TRP A 314 -11.71 7.92 -5.50
CA TRP A 314 -11.71 9.13 -4.66
C TRP A 314 -12.24 10.31 -5.48
N PRO A 315 -13.14 11.15 -4.93
CA PRO A 315 -13.62 12.35 -5.60
C PRO A 315 -12.46 13.30 -5.93
N SER A 316 -12.21 13.52 -7.19
CA SER A 316 -11.12 14.37 -7.65
C SER A 316 -11.45 14.94 -9.03
N LYS A 317 -11.10 16.21 -9.25
CA LYS A 317 -11.20 16.89 -10.53
C LYS A 317 -10.33 16.26 -11.61
N PHE A 318 -9.13 15.85 -11.21
CA PHE A 318 -8.18 15.24 -12.13
C PHE A 318 -8.25 13.72 -12.06
N ASN A 319 -8.22 13.11 -13.22
CA ASN A 319 -8.06 11.66 -13.32
C ASN A 319 -6.61 11.28 -13.02
N LEU A 320 -6.40 10.03 -12.59
CA LEU A 320 -5.06 9.49 -12.47
C LEU A 320 -4.38 9.46 -13.85
N SER A 321 -3.10 9.79 -13.89
CA SER A 321 -2.32 9.57 -15.11
C SER A 321 -2.24 8.08 -15.45
N PHE A 322 -1.90 7.76 -16.69
CA PHE A 322 -1.82 6.38 -17.17
C PHE A 322 -0.98 5.47 -16.25
N MET A 323 0.23 5.91 -15.86
CA MET A 323 1.11 5.14 -14.99
C MET A 323 0.61 5.06 -13.54
N GLN A 324 -0.04 6.11 -13.03
CA GLN A 324 -0.67 6.08 -11.71
C GLN A 324 -1.83 5.06 -11.69
N GLN A 325 -2.63 5.01 -12.74
CA GLN A 325 -3.72 4.04 -12.84
C GLN A 325 -3.19 2.59 -12.90
N ILE A 326 -2.11 2.34 -13.64
CA ILE A 326 -1.44 1.03 -13.63
C ILE A 326 -0.99 0.68 -12.21
N ALA A 327 -0.37 1.60 -11.48
CA ALA A 327 0.06 1.37 -10.11
C ALA A 327 -1.11 0.99 -9.19
N VAL A 328 -2.25 1.69 -9.30
CA VAL A 328 -3.47 1.36 -8.53
C VAL A 328 -4.03 -0.01 -8.92
N ASN A 329 -4.04 -0.34 -10.20
CA ASN A 329 -4.53 -1.64 -10.69
C ASN A 329 -3.67 -2.80 -10.16
N ILE A 330 -2.34 -2.64 -10.19
CA ILE A 330 -1.41 -3.64 -9.64
C ILE A 330 -1.59 -3.73 -8.13
N ALA A 331 -1.69 -2.61 -7.42
CA ALA A 331 -1.92 -2.60 -5.98
C ALA A 331 -3.18 -3.37 -5.59
N LYS A 332 -4.27 -3.27 -6.39
CA LYS A 332 -5.50 -4.05 -6.18
C LYS A 332 -5.31 -5.53 -6.50
N GLY A 333 -4.76 -5.86 -7.66
CA GLY A 333 -4.72 -7.21 -8.24
C GLY A 333 -3.43 -8.00 -7.95
N ASN A 334 -2.50 -7.47 -7.16
CA ASN A 334 -1.21 -8.10 -6.94
C ASN A 334 -1.36 -9.43 -6.19
N PRO A 335 -0.92 -10.55 -6.78
CA PRO A 335 -0.88 -11.84 -6.09
C PRO A 335 0.25 -11.93 -5.04
N LYS A 336 1.19 -10.98 -5.06
CA LYS A 336 2.23 -10.84 -4.05
C LYS A 336 1.73 -9.87 -2.98
N ASP A 337 1.94 -10.21 -1.73
CA ASP A 337 1.48 -9.42 -0.60
C ASP A 337 2.31 -8.16 -0.34
N ILE A 338 3.34 -7.89 -1.16
CA ILE A 338 4.15 -6.68 -1.14
C ILE A 338 4.28 -6.08 -2.54
N PHE A 339 4.12 -4.77 -2.64
CA PHE A 339 4.20 -4.02 -3.89
C PHE A 339 4.84 -2.64 -3.65
N SER A 340 5.73 -2.22 -4.53
CA SER A 340 6.38 -0.91 -4.42
C SER A 340 6.03 0.01 -5.59
N VAL A 341 5.85 1.30 -5.27
CA VAL A 341 5.64 2.39 -6.22
C VAL A 341 6.78 3.38 -6.08
N ASN A 342 7.55 3.54 -7.14
CA ASN A 342 8.61 4.53 -7.22
C ASN A 342 8.16 5.72 -8.06
N GLY A 343 8.26 6.91 -7.50
CA GLY A 343 7.95 8.16 -8.19
C GLY A 343 8.68 9.36 -7.60
N PRO A 344 9.30 10.20 -8.44
CA PRO A 344 9.89 11.46 -7.99
C PRO A 344 8.90 12.40 -7.29
N PRO A 345 9.36 13.49 -6.64
CA PRO A 345 8.49 14.51 -6.12
C PRO A 345 7.60 15.12 -7.21
N GLY A 346 6.35 15.42 -6.86
CA GLY A 346 5.39 16.02 -7.80
C GLY A 346 4.72 15.05 -8.77
N THR A 347 5.02 13.76 -8.74
CA THR A 347 4.37 12.74 -9.60
C THR A 347 3.00 12.28 -9.10
N GLY A 348 2.46 12.89 -8.05
CA GLY A 348 1.13 12.58 -7.53
C GLY A 348 1.04 11.27 -6.75
N LYS A 349 2.10 10.86 -6.03
CA LYS A 349 2.09 9.68 -5.16
C LYS A 349 0.93 9.70 -4.16
N THR A 350 0.66 10.85 -3.54
CA THR A 350 -0.48 11.02 -2.62
C THR A 350 -1.82 10.86 -3.33
N THR A 351 -1.92 11.32 -4.58
CA THR A 351 -3.16 11.19 -5.39
C THR A 351 -3.51 9.73 -5.66
N LEU A 352 -2.53 8.91 -6.02
CA LEU A 352 -2.78 7.49 -6.24
C LEU A 352 -3.16 6.75 -4.93
N LEU A 353 -2.62 7.18 -3.78
CA LEU A 353 -2.98 6.62 -2.48
C LEU A 353 -4.46 6.84 -2.14
N LYS A 354 -5.03 8.00 -2.53
CA LYS A 354 -6.47 8.28 -2.34
C LYS A 354 -7.34 7.24 -3.07
N ASP A 355 -6.99 6.87 -4.30
CA ASP A 355 -7.75 5.85 -5.05
C ASP A 355 -7.55 4.42 -4.50
N ILE A 356 -6.36 4.10 -3.97
CA ILE A 356 -6.14 2.84 -3.25
C ILE A 356 -7.02 2.79 -1.99
N ILE A 357 -7.10 3.89 -1.24
CA ILE A 357 -7.96 3.99 -0.05
C ILE A 357 -9.43 3.82 -0.42
N ALA A 358 -9.89 4.52 -1.47
CA ALA A 358 -11.26 4.39 -1.98
C ALA A 358 -11.59 2.95 -2.42
N SER A 359 -10.65 2.31 -3.12
CA SER A 359 -10.79 0.91 -3.53
C SER A 359 -10.93 -0.01 -2.31
N ASN A 360 -10.07 0.13 -1.31
CA ASN A 360 -10.11 -0.70 -0.09
C ASN A 360 -11.41 -0.51 0.69
N ILE A 361 -11.93 0.71 0.80
CA ILE A 361 -13.21 0.98 1.47
C ILE A 361 -14.36 0.27 0.74
N VAL A 362 -14.40 0.35 -0.60
CA VAL A 362 -15.44 -0.28 -1.41
C VAL A 362 -15.36 -1.81 -1.35
N GLU A 363 -14.16 -2.39 -1.45
CA GLU A 363 -13.98 -3.85 -1.35
C GLU A 363 -14.35 -4.37 0.04
N ARG A 364 -14.04 -3.64 1.12
CA ARG A 364 -14.49 -3.97 2.47
C ARG A 364 -16.00 -3.94 2.59
N ALA A 365 -16.66 -2.93 2.02
CA ALA A 365 -18.10 -2.84 1.99
C ALA A 365 -18.75 -4.02 1.24
N ALA A 366 -18.13 -4.47 0.14
CA ALA A 366 -18.57 -5.68 -0.56
C ALA A 366 -18.49 -6.92 0.34
N LYS A 367 -17.44 -7.04 1.18
CA LYS A 367 -17.34 -8.11 2.18
C LYS A 367 -18.42 -8.04 3.25
N PHE A 368 -18.78 -6.86 3.73
CA PHE A 368 -19.90 -6.71 4.67
C PHE A 368 -21.22 -7.23 4.08
N CYS A 369 -21.42 -7.09 2.77
CA CYS A 369 -22.62 -7.58 2.10
C CYS A 369 -22.75 -9.12 2.07
N GLU A 370 -21.70 -9.87 2.36
CA GLU A 370 -21.76 -11.34 2.48
C GLU A 370 -22.49 -11.77 3.75
N SER A 371 -22.57 -10.90 4.79
CA SER A 371 -23.31 -11.15 6.03
C SER A 371 -24.78 -10.72 5.92
N ASN A 372 -25.69 -11.48 6.53
CA ASN A 372 -27.12 -11.14 6.59
C ASN A 372 -27.45 -10.26 7.80
N ASN A 373 -26.72 -10.42 8.88
CA ASN A 373 -26.90 -9.64 10.09
C ASN A 373 -25.61 -8.83 10.37
N VAL A 374 -25.76 -7.59 10.84
CA VAL A 374 -24.62 -6.70 11.13
C VAL A 374 -23.67 -7.29 12.18
N ASN A 375 -24.19 -8.05 13.13
CA ASN A 375 -23.37 -8.69 14.17
C ASN A 375 -22.63 -9.93 13.67
N ASP A 376 -23.04 -10.55 12.55
CA ASP A 376 -22.36 -11.70 11.95
C ASP A 376 -21.04 -11.32 11.27
N ILE A 377 -20.81 -10.02 11.04
CA ILE A 377 -19.52 -9.46 10.60
C ILE A 377 -18.42 -9.72 11.64
N PHE A 378 -18.82 -9.87 12.90
CA PHE A 378 -17.94 -10.00 14.05
C PHE A 378 -18.03 -11.39 14.66
N LYS A 379 -16.88 -12.00 14.95
CA LYS A 379 -16.79 -13.31 15.60
C LYS A 379 -16.59 -13.14 17.11
N LYS A 380 -17.57 -13.55 17.92
CA LYS A 380 -17.46 -13.50 19.37
C LYS A 380 -16.37 -14.45 19.89
N VAL A 381 -15.47 -13.94 20.71
CA VAL A 381 -14.37 -14.67 21.37
C VAL A 381 -14.50 -14.49 22.88
N MET A 382 -14.48 -15.61 23.62
CA MET A 382 -14.59 -15.60 25.08
C MET A 382 -13.25 -15.32 25.73
N GLY A 383 -13.28 -14.56 26.81
CA GLY A 383 -12.13 -14.31 27.67
C GLY A 383 -11.77 -15.52 28.56
N ARG A 384 -10.65 -15.39 29.29
CA ARG A 384 -10.13 -16.44 30.20
C ARG A 384 -11.07 -16.76 31.36
N ASP A 385 -11.89 -15.81 31.78
CA ASP A 385 -12.88 -15.95 32.85
C ASP A 385 -14.18 -16.66 32.42
N GLY A 386 -14.32 -17.02 31.14
CA GLY A 386 -15.50 -17.67 30.56
C GLY A 386 -16.77 -16.80 30.51
N THR A 387 -16.72 -15.55 30.99
CA THR A 387 -17.86 -14.62 31.04
C THR A 387 -17.63 -13.36 30.20
N SER A 388 -16.44 -12.81 30.24
CA SER A 388 -16.03 -11.67 29.42
C SER A 388 -15.82 -12.10 27.97
N PHE A 389 -16.04 -11.19 27.03
CA PHE A 389 -15.86 -11.47 25.61
C PHE A 389 -15.49 -10.20 24.84
N TYR A 390 -14.86 -10.40 23.70
CA TYR A 390 -14.62 -9.40 22.68
C TYR A 390 -15.05 -9.96 21.31
N TYR A 391 -14.96 -9.15 20.29
CA TYR A 391 -15.26 -9.57 18.94
C TYR A 391 -14.03 -9.48 18.06
N ASP A 392 -13.72 -10.58 17.39
CA ASP A 392 -12.69 -10.64 16.35
C ASP A 392 -13.29 -10.32 14.99
N ILE A 393 -12.45 -9.84 14.06
CA ILE A 393 -12.83 -9.52 12.69
C ILE A 393 -12.20 -10.54 11.75
N PRO A 394 -12.97 -11.14 10.82
CA PRO A 394 -12.43 -12.02 9.81
C PRO A 394 -11.27 -11.37 9.04
N SER A 395 -10.24 -12.15 8.76
CA SER A 395 -9.00 -11.64 8.15
C SER A 395 -9.21 -11.01 6.76
N ASP A 396 -10.18 -11.51 5.99
CA ASP A 396 -10.57 -10.99 4.68
C ASP A 396 -11.31 -9.63 4.76
N ILE A 397 -11.86 -9.27 5.91
CA ILE A 397 -12.39 -7.94 6.21
C ILE A 397 -11.28 -7.05 6.80
N ALA A 398 -10.48 -7.59 7.72
CA ALA A 398 -9.36 -6.88 8.34
C ALA A 398 -8.32 -6.42 7.31
N LEU A 399 -8.14 -7.18 6.21
CA LEU A 399 -7.25 -6.86 5.09
C LEU A 399 -7.38 -5.41 4.59
N TYR A 400 -8.57 -4.85 4.62
CA TYR A 400 -8.89 -3.52 4.11
C TYR A 400 -8.73 -2.40 5.13
N GLY A 401 -8.38 -2.69 6.39
CA GLY A 401 -7.90 -1.69 7.34
C GLY A 401 -6.50 -1.21 6.94
N MET A 402 -6.23 0.10 7.02
CA MET A 402 -5.01 0.69 6.50
C MET A 402 -4.21 1.38 7.59
N LEU A 403 -2.92 1.01 7.71
CA LEU A 403 -1.95 1.68 8.57
C LEU A 403 -0.90 2.36 7.70
N VAL A 404 -0.84 3.68 7.72
CA VAL A 404 0.15 4.48 6.97
C VAL A 404 1.33 4.79 7.85
N LEU A 405 2.53 4.47 7.40
CA LEU A 405 3.80 4.67 8.11
C LEU A 405 4.74 5.54 7.29
N SER A 406 5.46 6.45 7.96
CA SER A 406 6.51 7.24 7.36
C SER A 406 7.62 7.54 8.37
N SER A 407 8.84 7.82 7.90
CA SER A 407 9.94 8.34 8.72
C SER A 407 9.68 9.78 9.17
N ASN A 408 8.97 10.56 8.36
CA ASN A 408 8.75 11.98 8.57
C ASN A 408 7.40 12.25 9.26
N ASN A 409 7.44 12.95 10.40
CA ASN A 409 6.24 13.42 11.09
C ASN A 409 5.33 14.28 10.19
N LYS A 410 5.92 15.10 9.31
CA LYS A 410 5.18 15.99 8.42
C LYS A 410 4.42 15.21 7.34
N ALA A 411 5.01 14.14 6.79
CA ALA A 411 4.33 13.29 5.81
C ALA A 411 3.13 12.57 6.43
N VAL A 412 3.32 12.01 7.64
CA VAL A 412 2.22 11.41 8.42
C VAL A 412 1.10 12.43 8.69
N GLU A 413 1.47 13.66 9.04
CA GLU A 413 0.54 14.75 9.32
C GLU A 413 -0.23 15.18 8.08
N ASN A 414 0.45 15.34 6.95
CA ASN A 414 -0.16 15.75 5.69
C ASN A 414 -1.26 14.77 5.26
N ILE A 415 -0.99 13.47 5.23
CA ILE A 415 -2.00 12.45 4.86
C ILE A 415 -3.18 12.50 5.85
N THR A 416 -2.90 12.62 7.15
CA THR A 416 -3.94 12.61 8.17
C THR A 416 -4.84 13.85 8.11
N LEU A 417 -4.30 15.02 7.79
CA LEU A 417 -5.05 16.27 7.72
C LEU A 417 -5.73 16.45 6.37
N GLU A 418 -5.09 15.99 5.28
CA GLU A 418 -5.61 16.19 3.93
C GLU A 418 -6.82 15.29 3.64
N LEU A 419 -6.79 14.01 4.00
CA LEU A 419 -7.88 13.08 3.66
C LEU A 419 -9.26 13.48 4.21
N PRO A 420 -9.41 13.90 5.48
CA PRO A 420 -10.70 14.31 6.03
C PRO A 420 -11.12 15.71 5.61
N ASN A 421 -10.19 16.57 5.14
CA ASN A 421 -10.48 17.94 4.78
C ASN A 421 -11.39 18.04 3.55
N ILE A 422 -12.36 18.97 3.57
CA ILE A 422 -13.31 19.16 2.48
C ILE A 422 -12.62 19.48 1.14
N SER A 423 -11.48 20.17 1.17
CA SER A 423 -10.70 20.47 -0.03
C SER A 423 -10.22 19.21 -0.77
N SER A 424 -10.16 18.06 -0.09
CA SER A 424 -9.76 16.80 -0.70
C SER A 424 -10.83 16.20 -1.64
N VAL A 425 -12.07 16.68 -1.56
CA VAL A 425 -13.25 16.23 -2.29
C VAL A 425 -13.99 17.35 -3.03
N GLU A 426 -13.60 18.63 -2.87
CA GLU A 426 -14.29 19.80 -3.44
C GLU A 426 -14.32 19.84 -4.97
N GLU A 427 -13.28 19.28 -5.59
CA GLU A 427 -13.10 19.37 -7.05
C GLU A 427 -13.47 18.07 -7.79
N GLY A 428 -14.26 17.20 -7.16
CA GLY A 428 -14.71 15.96 -7.81
C GLY A 428 -15.76 16.20 -8.89
N THR A 429 -16.26 15.12 -9.44
CA THR A 429 -17.37 15.13 -10.41
C THR A 429 -18.70 15.44 -9.69
N ASN A 430 -19.86 15.33 -10.37
CA ASN A 430 -21.16 15.51 -9.75
C ASN A 430 -21.40 14.54 -8.58
N GLY A 431 -20.76 13.36 -8.58
CA GLY A 431 -20.77 12.41 -7.45
C GLY A 431 -20.13 12.98 -6.19
N SER A 432 -19.18 13.91 -6.29
CA SER A 432 -18.51 14.53 -5.15
C SER A 432 -19.43 15.39 -4.30
N THR A 433 -20.52 15.91 -4.84
CA THR A 433 -21.52 16.71 -4.08
C THR A 433 -22.08 15.95 -2.89
N LEU A 434 -22.08 14.60 -2.93
CA LEU A 434 -22.50 13.75 -1.83
C LEU A 434 -21.60 13.85 -0.59
N PHE A 435 -20.34 14.24 -0.79
CA PHE A 435 -19.35 14.42 0.29
C PHE A 435 -19.35 15.81 0.87
N HIS A 436 -20.07 16.76 0.23
CA HIS A 436 -20.23 18.10 0.76
C HIS A 436 -21.33 18.11 1.83
N PRO A 437 -21.00 18.49 3.05
CA PRO A 437 -22.00 18.56 4.09
C PRO A 437 -23.05 19.63 3.71
N ASP A 438 -24.27 19.21 3.40
CA ASP A 438 -25.37 20.13 3.06
C ASP A 438 -26.04 20.65 4.33
N SER A 439 -26.23 21.97 4.47
CA SER A 439 -26.62 22.67 5.68
C SER A 439 -28.03 22.36 6.21
N SER A 440 -28.76 21.45 5.57
CA SER A 440 -30.19 21.41 5.78
C SER A 440 -30.78 20.25 6.61
N ASN A 441 -30.12 19.08 6.81
CA ASN A 441 -30.95 17.92 7.14
C ASN A 441 -30.55 16.92 8.24
N GLN A 442 -29.42 17.01 8.94
CA GLN A 442 -29.18 16.10 10.07
C GLN A 442 -28.65 16.85 11.30
N GLN A 443 -29.50 17.01 12.30
CA GLN A 443 -29.07 17.47 13.62
C GLN A 443 -28.54 16.28 14.41
N VAL A 444 -27.23 16.24 14.64
CA VAL A 444 -26.63 15.35 15.62
C VAL A 444 -26.88 15.92 17.01
N ASP A 445 -27.36 15.12 17.96
CA ASP A 445 -27.54 15.53 19.33
C ASP A 445 -26.21 15.62 20.06
N LEU A 446 -25.59 16.80 20.02
CA LEU A 446 -24.29 17.07 20.59
C LEU A 446 -24.33 17.32 22.11
N SER A 447 -25.50 17.23 22.76
CA SER A 447 -25.63 17.39 24.22
C SER A 447 -24.76 16.41 25.01
N TYR A 448 -24.46 15.23 24.41
CA TYR A 448 -23.59 14.22 24.99
C TYR A 448 -22.11 14.68 25.09
N PHE A 449 -21.67 15.63 24.22
CA PHE A 449 -20.29 16.11 24.14
C PHE A 449 -20.06 17.45 24.84
N VAL A 450 -21.08 18.08 25.38
CA VAL A 450 -21.07 19.46 25.95
C VAL A 450 -20.30 19.57 27.28
N LYS A 451 -19.67 18.52 27.79
CA LYS A 451 -18.83 18.65 29.00
C LYS A 451 -17.61 19.55 28.79
N ASP A 452 -17.21 19.80 27.57
CA ASP A 452 -16.12 20.72 27.23
C ASP A 452 -16.68 22.03 26.65
N LYS A 453 -16.67 23.08 27.46
CA LYS A 453 -17.16 24.43 27.13
C LYS A 453 -16.41 25.12 25.96
N LYS A 454 -15.44 24.46 25.34
CA LYS A 454 -14.57 25.01 24.26
C LYS A 454 -15.16 24.88 22.86
N TYR A 455 -16.14 24.01 22.65
CA TYR A 455 -16.66 23.73 21.32
C TYR A 455 -18.15 24.04 21.26
N GLN A 456 -18.51 25.21 20.71
CA GLN A 456 -19.82 25.41 20.14
C GLN A 456 -19.89 24.68 18.82
N PHE A 457 -20.43 23.47 18.80
CA PHE A 457 -20.72 22.77 17.56
C PHE A 457 -21.84 23.53 16.83
N VAL A 458 -21.46 24.21 15.80
CA VAL A 458 -22.38 24.65 14.74
C VAL A 458 -22.83 23.37 14.01
N LYS A 459 -24.13 23.27 13.70
CA LYS A 459 -24.77 22.19 12.96
C LYS A 459 -23.83 21.67 11.86
N SER A 460 -23.19 20.51 12.07
CA SER A 460 -22.44 19.88 11.01
C SER A 460 -23.35 18.92 10.27
N ASN A 461 -23.36 19.03 8.98
CA ASN A 461 -24.00 18.05 8.14
C ASN A 461 -23.17 16.78 8.14
N GLU A 462 -23.82 15.71 8.40
CA GLU A 462 -23.21 14.45 8.73
C GLU A 462 -23.03 13.61 7.44
N VAL A 463 -21.85 13.56 6.91
CA VAL A 463 -21.50 12.66 5.81
C VAL A 463 -21.01 11.32 6.38
N TYR A 464 -19.85 11.34 7.06
CA TYR A 464 -19.25 10.16 7.67
C TYR A 464 -18.55 10.53 8.97
N PHE A 465 -19.29 10.56 10.08
CA PHE A 465 -18.81 11.01 11.39
C PHE A 465 -18.08 12.36 11.32
N THR A 466 -18.59 13.28 10.51
CA THR A 466 -18.03 14.62 10.26
C THR A 466 -17.76 15.35 11.55
N PHE A 467 -18.71 15.32 12.50
CA PHE A 467 -18.58 15.99 13.80
C PHE A 467 -17.42 15.43 14.66
N LEU A 468 -17.05 14.13 14.52
CA LEU A 468 -15.89 13.55 15.19
C LEU A 468 -14.59 13.95 14.49
N ALA A 469 -14.62 14.06 13.18
CA ALA A 469 -13.48 14.54 12.39
C ALA A 469 -13.18 16.01 12.71
N ASP A 470 -14.21 16.89 12.76
CA ASP A 470 -14.09 18.29 13.15
C ASP A 470 -13.50 18.44 14.55
N ARG A 471 -13.96 17.60 15.49
CA ARG A 471 -13.41 17.58 16.85
C ARG A 471 -11.94 17.17 16.87
N LEU A 472 -11.56 16.15 16.10
CA LEU A 472 -10.18 15.67 16.03
C LEU A 472 -9.24 16.69 15.42
N ALA A 473 -9.70 17.38 14.37
CA ALA A 473 -8.93 18.40 13.65
C ALA A 473 -8.98 19.81 14.30
N GLU A 474 -9.84 20.01 15.32
CA GLU A 474 -10.14 21.32 15.90
C GLU A 474 -10.56 22.38 14.84
N SER A 475 -11.25 21.92 13.77
CA SER A 475 -11.72 22.77 12.67
C SER A 475 -13.10 22.29 12.19
N ASN A 476 -13.82 23.13 11.46
CA ASN A 476 -15.14 22.80 10.87
C ASN A 476 -15.04 22.54 9.35
N GLU A 477 -13.86 22.15 8.88
CA GLU A 477 -13.56 21.95 7.46
C GLU A 477 -13.42 20.48 7.10
N GLN A 478 -13.95 19.57 7.90
CA GLN A 478 -13.86 18.14 7.65
C GLN A 478 -15.13 17.63 6.96
N TRP A 479 -14.99 16.63 6.09
CA TRP A 479 -16.13 15.93 5.49
C TRP A 479 -16.38 14.56 6.13
N GLY A 480 -15.36 13.94 6.75
CA GLY A 480 -15.52 12.63 7.35
C GLY A 480 -14.34 12.14 8.17
N LEU A 481 -14.59 11.23 9.10
CA LEU A 481 -13.58 10.59 9.96
C LEU A 481 -12.81 9.49 9.18
N ILE A 482 -12.04 9.89 8.20
CA ILE A 482 -11.33 8.96 7.29
C ILE A 482 -9.99 8.55 7.84
N SER A 483 -9.32 9.43 8.57
CA SER A 483 -7.98 9.19 9.08
C SER A 483 -7.81 9.71 10.52
N ALA A 484 -6.90 9.07 11.24
CA ALA A 484 -6.44 9.53 12.56
C ALA A 484 -4.96 9.25 12.74
N ARG A 485 -4.25 10.21 13.34
CA ARG A 485 -2.86 10.05 13.75
C ARG A 485 -2.82 9.38 15.12
N LEU A 486 -2.21 8.18 15.19
CA LEU A 486 -2.01 7.45 16.43
C LEU A 486 -0.51 7.16 16.61
N GLY A 487 -0.13 6.24 17.49
CA GLY A 487 1.25 5.85 17.72
C GLY A 487 1.84 6.49 18.96
N LYS A 488 1.96 7.82 19.00
CA LYS A 488 2.44 8.53 20.22
C LYS A 488 1.31 8.65 21.25
N LYS A 489 1.66 8.54 22.54
CA LYS A 489 0.69 8.68 23.65
C LYS A 489 -0.09 10.00 23.57
N SER A 490 0.57 11.10 23.20
CA SER A 490 -0.08 12.40 23.01
C SER A 490 -1.19 12.36 21.96
N ASN A 491 -0.95 11.67 20.83
CA ASN A 491 -1.94 11.53 19.76
C ASN A 491 -3.12 10.64 20.20
N ILE A 492 -2.82 9.54 20.90
CA ILE A 492 -3.85 8.69 21.51
C ILE A 492 -4.70 9.50 22.47
N ASN A 493 -4.09 10.31 23.34
CA ASN A 493 -4.83 11.19 24.28
C ASN A 493 -5.73 12.20 23.54
N THR A 494 -5.29 12.76 22.43
CA THR A 494 -6.10 13.64 21.57
C THR A 494 -7.27 12.88 20.93
N PHE A 495 -7.06 11.59 20.62
CA PHE A 495 -8.09 10.72 20.03
C PHE A 495 -9.09 10.17 21.07
N MET A 496 -8.73 10.08 22.34
CA MET A 496 -9.59 9.50 23.38
C MET A 496 -11.03 10.05 23.40
N PRO A 497 -11.30 11.35 23.25
CA PRO A 497 -12.67 11.85 23.19
C PRO A 497 -13.48 11.32 21.99
N VAL A 498 -12.81 11.05 20.86
CA VAL A 498 -13.45 10.42 19.68
C VAL A 498 -13.74 8.95 19.97
N LEU A 499 -12.81 8.24 20.62
CA LEU A 499 -12.98 6.85 21.03
C LEU A 499 -14.11 6.70 22.05
N ASP A 500 -14.22 7.62 23.02
CA ASP A 500 -15.31 7.64 24.00
C ASP A 500 -16.68 7.81 23.32
N ALA A 501 -16.74 8.67 22.29
CA ALA A 501 -17.94 8.80 21.46
C ALA A 501 -18.25 7.49 20.71
N LEU A 502 -17.28 6.88 20.06
CA LEU A 502 -17.45 5.61 19.34
C LEU A 502 -17.80 4.43 20.27
N SER A 503 -17.43 4.52 21.55
CA SER A 503 -17.78 3.54 22.59
C SER A 503 -19.21 3.72 23.16
N SER A 504 -19.87 4.83 22.81
CA SER A 504 -21.21 5.20 23.25
C SER A 504 -22.30 4.66 22.30
N ASP A 505 -23.55 4.89 22.61
CA ASP A 505 -24.65 4.53 21.71
C ASP A 505 -24.76 5.54 20.54
N MET A 506 -23.96 5.30 19.52
CA MET A 506 -23.90 6.15 18.33
C MET A 506 -25.23 6.17 17.56
N SER A 507 -26.03 5.10 17.60
CA SER A 507 -27.34 5.06 16.93
C SER A 507 -28.28 6.09 17.52
N SER A 508 -28.33 6.20 18.85
CA SER A 508 -29.12 7.21 19.55
C SER A 508 -28.57 8.63 19.32
N ILE A 509 -27.24 8.82 19.39
CA ILE A 509 -26.58 10.13 19.18
C ILE A 509 -26.91 10.66 17.78
N MET A 510 -26.80 9.81 16.75
CA MET A 510 -27.03 10.17 15.36
C MET A 510 -28.50 10.06 14.93
N ARG A 511 -29.40 9.67 15.82
CA ARG A 511 -30.84 9.45 15.54
C ARG A 511 -31.06 8.49 14.37
N MET A 512 -30.24 7.45 14.31
CA MET A 512 -30.30 6.40 13.26
C MET A 512 -31.38 5.37 13.65
N PRO A 513 -31.92 4.62 12.66
CA PRO A 513 -32.67 3.40 12.91
C PRO A 513 -31.83 2.38 13.71
N SER A 514 -32.47 1.25 14.08
CA SER A 514 -31.68 0.16 14.67
C SER A 514 -30.48 -0.21 13.78
N ALA A 515 -29.37 -0.65 14.39
CA ALA A 515 -28.16 -1.00 13.62
C ALA A 515 -28.45 -2.00 12.48
N GLN A 516 -29.37 -2.96 12.71
CA GLN A 516 -29.76 -3.93 11.67
C GLN A 516 -30.56 -3.27 10.53
N ASP A 517 -31.55 -2.42 10.83
CA ASP A 517 -32.35 -1.76 9.79
C ASP A 517 -31.48 -0.78 8.98
N ALA A 518 -30.58 -0.07 9.64
CA ALA A 518 -29.60 0.80 8.99
C ALA A 518 -28.67 0.00 8.07
N PHE A 519 -28.21 -1.16 8.55
CA PHE A 519 -27.34 -2.06 7.79
C PHE A 519 -28.06 -2.62 6.54
N GLU A 520 -29.28 -3.13 6.68
CA GLU A 520 -30.05 -3.67 5.56
C GLU A 520 -30.34 -2.62 4.49
N SER A 521 -30.72 -1.41 4.92
CA SER A 521 -30.96 -0.29 4.01
C SER A 521 -29.69 0.10 3.25
N ALA A 522 -28.59 0.32 3.96
CA ALA A 522 -27.32 0.70 3.37
C ALA A 522 -26.73 -0.42 2.48
N LYS A 523 -26.87 -1.68 2.89
CA LYS A 523 -26.46 -2.85 2.09
C LYS A 523 -27.21 -2.90 0.77
N LYS A 524 -28.53 -2.72 0.77
CA LYS A 524 -29.36 -2.71 -0.46
C LYS A 524 -28.91 -1.60 -1.41
N GLN A 525 -28.66 -0.40 -0.87
CA GLN A 525 -28.22 0.75 -1.66
C GLN A 525 -26.83 0.52 -2.25
N PHE A 526 -25.89 0.07 -1.44
CA PHE A 526 -24.54 -0.25 -1.88
C PHE A 526 -24.55 -1.36 -2.97
N GLN A 527 -25.31 -2.45 -2.76
CA GLN A 527 -25.39 -3.53 -3.74
C GLN A 527 -25.97 -3.06 -5.06
N ALA A 528 -27.00 -2.21 -5.03
CA ALA A 528 -27.57 -1.64 -6.27
C ALA A 528 -26.52 -0.82 -7.04
N GLN A 529 -25.81 0.07 -6.34
CA GLN A 529 -24.77 0.89 -6.95
C GLN A 529 -23.55 0.06 -7.41
N HIS A 530 -23.16 -0.93 -6.60
CA HIS A 530 -22.05 -1.84 -6.95
C HIS A 530 -22.37 -2.66 -8.20
N ASN A 531 -23.61 -3.16 -8.33
CA ASN A 531 -24.06 -3.87 -9.53
C ASN A 531 -24.10 -2.96 -10.75
N LEU A 532 -24.52 -1.69 -10.57
CA LEU A 532 -24.49 -0.71 -11.65
C LEU A 532 -23.04 -0.47 -12.14
N VAL A 533 -22.11 -0.19 -11.24
CA VAL A 533 -20.69 0.03 -11.61
C VAL A 533 -20.10 -1.21 -12.27
N LYS A 534 -20.42 -2.41 -11.77
CA LYS A 534 -19.99 -3.68 -12.36
C LYS A 534 -20.54 -3.87 -13.79
N ALA A 535 -21.83 -3.54 -14.01
CA ALA A 535 -22.45 -3.58 -15.33
C ALA A 535 -21.78 -2.57 -16.29
N LEU A 536 -21.50 -1.34 -15.82
CA LEU A 536 -20.80 -0.33 -16.62
C LEU A 536 -19.40 -0.80 -17.03
N PHE A 537 -18.64 -1.45 -16.14
CA PHE A 537 -17.36 -2.07 -16.52
C PHE A 537 -17.52 -3.21 -17.52
N THR A 538 -18.62 -3.95 -17.49
CA THR A 538 -18.93 -4.97 -18.50
C THR A 538 -19.16 -4.31 -19.86
N TYR A 539 -19.89 -3.20 -19.90
CA TYR A 539 -20.10 -2.43 -21.13
C TYR A 539 -18.79 -1.81 -21.66
N VAL A 540 -17.95 -1.30 -20.78
CA VAL A 540 -16.62 -0.79 -21.18
C VAL A 540 -15.74 -1.91 -21.75
N THR A 541 -15.81 -3.11 -21.18
CA THR A 541 -15.10 -4.28 -21.71
C THR A 541 -15.62 -4.66 -23.11
N ALA A 542 -16.94 -4.70 -23.27
CA ALA A 542 -17.56 -4.99 -24.57
C ALA A 542 -17.23 -3.90 -25.61
N TYR A 543 -17.18 -2.65 -25.21
CA TYR A 543 -16.77 -1.54 -26.08
C TYR A 543 -15.36 -1.73 -26.62
N GLU A 544 -14.41 -2.09 -25.77
CA GLU A 544 -13.00 -2.38 -26.16
C GLU A 544 -12.93 -3.59 -27.10
N GLU A 545 -13.61 -4.69 -26.76
CA GLU A 545 -13.67 -5.90 -27.59
C GLU A 545 -14.28 -5.61 -28.98
N ASN A 546 -15.33 -4.77 -29.04
CA ASN A 546 -15.96 -4.36 -30.31
C ASN A 546 -15.02 -3.51 -31.17
N ILE A 547 -14.21 -2.61 -30.59
CA ILE A 547 -13.25 -1.81 -31.36
C ILE A 547 -12.25 -2.70 -32.06
N HIS A 548 -11.68 -3.67 -31.37
CA HIS A 548 -10.75 -4.64 -31.98
C HIS A 548 -11.42 -5.43 -33.10
N LEU A 549 -12.66 -5.86 -32.88
CA LEU A 549 -13.40 -6.62 -33.87
C LEU A 549 -13.73 -5.76 -35.10
N ILE A 550 -14.10 -4.50 -34.88
CA ILE A 550 -14.36 -3.53 -36.00
C ILE A 550 -13.07 -3.34 -36.82
N GLN A 551 -11.92 -3.15 -36.19
CA GLN A 551 -10.64 -2.98 -36.89
C GLN A 551 -10.25 -4.24 -37.66
N GLU A 552 -10.42 -5.43 -37.08
CA GLU A 552 -10.15 -6.70 -37.73
C GLU A 552 -11.07 -6.90 -38.97
N LEU A 553 -12.36 -6.64 -38.81
CA LEU A 553 -13.35 -6.78 -39.91
C LEU A 553 -13.06 -5.78 -41.03
N LYS A 554 -12.77 -4.51 -40.72
CA LYS A 554 -12.39 -3.51 -41.74
C LYS A 554 -11.13 -3.95 -42.48
N GLY A 555 -10.11 -4.44 -41.78
CA GLY A 555 -8.90 -4.96 -42.41
C GLY A 555 -9.14 -6.19 -43.30
N LYS A 556 -10.07 -7.09 -42.94
CA LYS A 556 -10.48 -8.20 -43.79
C LYS A 556 -11.25 -7.72 -45.03
N ILE A 557 -12.20 -6.80 -44.88
CA ILE A 557 -12.96 -6.22 -45.96
C ILE A 557 -12.03 -5.50 -46.94
N ASP A 558 -11.09 -4.75 -46.49
CA ASP A 558 -10.13 -4.03 -47.34
C ASP A 558 -9.25 -4.99 -48.16
N LYS A 559 -8.77 -6.08 -47.57
CA LYS A 559 -8.02 -7.14 -48.28
C LYS A 559 -8.89 -7.78 -49.37
N LEU A 560 -10.14 -8.13 -49.05
CA LEU A 560 -11.04 -8.72 -50.04
C LEU A 560 -11.37 -7.73 -51.14
N LYS A 561 -11.50 -6.43 -50.86
CA LYS A 561 -11.65 -5.39 -51.88
C LYS A 561 -10.42 -5.27 -52.76
N GLU A 562 -9.20 -5.37 -52.26
CA GLU A 562 -7.98 -5.41 -53.05
C GLU A 562 -7.96 -6.66 -53.98
N GLU A 563 -8.39 -7.82 -53.48
CA GLU A 563 -8.51 -9.04 -54.30
C GLU A 563 -9.53 -8.85 -55.42
N VAL A 564 -10.67 -8.23 -55.14
CA VAL A 564 -11.68 -7.89 -56.19
C VAL A 564 -11.11 -6.93 -57.22
N LEU A 565 -10.27 -5.96 -56.86
CA LEU A 565 -9.58 -5.07 -57.78
C LEU A 565 -8.67 -5.86 -58.75
N VAL A 566 -7.86 -6.76 -58.20
CA VAL A 566 -6.97 -7.64 -59.01
C VAL A 566 -7.80 -8.48 -59.98
N ILE A 567 -8.95 -9.04 -59.54
CA ILE A 567 -9.83 -9.81 -60.41
C ILE A 567 -10.46 -8.94 -61.50
N ASN A 568 -10.84 -7.69 -61.21
CA ASN A 568 -11.34 -6.77 -62.23
C ASN A 568 -10.27 -6.46 -63.30
N GLU A 569 -8.99 -6.32 -62.92
CA GLU A 569 -7.91 -6.17 -63.89
C GLU A 569 -7.72 -7.43 -64.74
N GLN A 570 -7.91 -8.63 -64.19
CA GLN A 570 -7.91 -9.88 -64.95
C GLN A 570 -9.10 -9.96 -65.89
N LEU A 571 -10.30 -9.57 -65.49
CA LEU A 571 -11.48 -9.57 -66.32
C LEU A 571 -11.37 -8.58 -67.47
N SER A 572 -10.69 -7.45 -67.35
CA SER A 572 -10.49 -6.49 -68.45
C SER A 572 -9.78 -7.08 -69.68
N LYS A 573 -9.02 -8.17 -69.48
CA LYS A 573 -8.39 -8.92 -70.60
C LYS A 573 -9.38 -9.65 -71.50
N TYR A 574 -10.60 -9.82 -71.07
CA TYR A 574 -11.70 -10.52 -71.76
C TYR A 574 -12.73 -9.57 -72.34
N ASP A 575 -12.54 -8.22 -72.31
CA ASP A 575 -13.53 -7.25 -72.76
C ASP A 575 -13.98 -7.44 -74.22
N ASP A 576 -13.04 -7.83 -75.16
CA ASP A 576 -13.34 -8.05 -76.56
C ASP A 576 -13.76 -9.49 -76.88
N LEU A 577 -13.89 -10.36 -75.87
CA LEU A 577 -14.09 -11.79 -76.10
C LEU A 577 -15.43 -12.10 -76.76
N ASP A 578 -16.51 -11.45 -76.37
CA ASP A 578 -17.85 -11.67 -76.92
C ASP A 578 -17.95 -11.19 -78.35
N ASP A 579 -17.28 -10.06 -78.65
CA ASP A 579 -17.25 -9.54 -80.04
C ASP A 579 -16.42 -10.45 -80.96
N ASN A 580 -15.32 -11.00 -80.46
CA ASN A 580 -14.49 -11.94 -81.18
C ASN A 580 -15.20 -13.28 -81.41
N LEU A 581 -15.94 -13.76 -80.42
CA LEU A 581 -16.75 -14.96 -80.51
C LEU A 581 -17.83 -14.77 -81.57
N LEU A 582 -18.53 -13.63 -81.59
CA LEU A 582 -19.57 -13.33 -82.55
C LEU A 582 -19.03 -13.32 -83.97
N LYS A 583 -17.88 -12.62 -84.22
CA LYS A 583 -17.22 -12.57 -85.52
C LYS A 583 -16.81 -13.95 -86.03
N LEU A 584 -16.32 -14.81 -85.17
CA LEU A 584 -15.94 -16.17 -85.57
C LEU A 584 -17.12 -17.07 -85.87
N ILE A 585 -18.25 -16.91 -85.14
CA ILE A 585 -19.51 -17.62 -85.37
C ILE A 585 -20.03 -17.21 -86.75
N GLU A 586 -20.05 -15.90 -87.06
CA GLU A 586 -20.47 -15.40 -88.41
C GLU A 586 -19.56 -15.97 -89.49
N ARG A 587 -18.24 -15.97 -89.31
CA ARG A 587 -17.23 -16.52 -90.21
C ARG A 587 -17.45 -18.01 -90.44
N LYS A 588 -17.70 -18.81 -89.38
CA LYS A 588 -18.04 -20.19 -89.41
C LYS A 588 -19.28 -20.43 -90.27
N ASN A 589 -20.40 -19.71 -90.02
CA ASN A 589 -21.66 -19.82 -90.72
C ASN A 589 -21.53 -19.50 -92.23
N SER A 590 -20.67 -18.47 -92.51
CA SER A 590 -20.37 -18.09 -93.94
C SER A 590 -19.63 -19.21 -94.65
N ILE A 591 -18.62 -19.85 -94.01
CA ILE A 591 -17.92 -20.96 -94.58
C ILE A 591 -18.79 -22.20 -94.78
N GLU A 592 -19.62 -22.52 -93.78
CA GLU A 592 -20.57 -23.64 -93.84
C GLU A 592 -21.58 -23.47 -94.95
N SER A 593 -22.08 -22.25 -95.07
CA SER A 593 -22.99 -21.93 -96.18
C SER A 593 -22.36 -22.08 -97.54
N LYS A 594 -21.10 -21.66 -97.68
CA LYS A 594 -20.30 -21.86 -98.91
C LYS A 594 -20.05 -23.36 -99.17
N LEU A 595 -19.70 -24.13 -98.21
CA LEU A 595 -19.52 -25.57 -98.33
C LEU A 595 -20.78 -26.32 -98.71
N ILE A 596 -21.93 -25.95 -98.16
CA ILE A 596 -23.25 -26.47 -98.59
C ILE A 596 -23.49 -26.15 -100.07
N GLY A 597 -23.17 -24.91 -100.43
CA GLY A 597 -23.33 -24.49 -101.85
C GLY A 597 -22.35 -25.25 -102.81
N LEU A 598 -21.11 -25.43 -102.36
CA LEU A 598 -20.10 -26.19 -103.16
C LEU A 598 -20.45 -27.68 -103.25
N ASN A 599 -20.85 -28.30 -102.18
CA ASN A 599 -21.28 -29.69 -102.11
C ASN A 599 -22.57 -29.93 -103.01
N SER A 600 -23.51 -28.94 -103.01
CA SER A 600 -24.66 -28.99 -103.86
C SER A 600 -24.27 -28.92 -105.35
N LYS A 601 -23.28 -28.07 -105.69
CA LYS A 601 -22.76 -27.98 -107.05
C LYS A 601 -22.04 -29.28 -107.44
N ARG A 602 -21.28 -29.87 -106.54
CA ARG A 602 -20.61 -31.16 -106.77
C ARG A 602 -21.68 -32.25 -107.04
N SER A 603 -22.69 -32.35 -106.21
CA SER A 603 -23.78 -33.31 -106.39
C SER A 603 -24.49 -33.16 -107.75
N ILE A 604 -24.65 -31.91 -108.16
CA ILE A 604 -25.24 -31.62 -109.53
C ILE A 604 -24.29 -32.02 -110.63
N ILE A 605 -23.02 -31.70 -110.55
CA ILE A 605 -21.97 -32.11 -111.46
C ILE A 605 -21.85 -33.63 -111.48
N ASP A 606 -21.81 -34.33 -110.39
CA ASP A 606 -21.76 -35.81 -110.32
C ASP A 606 -23.00 -36.42 -111.00
N LYS A 607 -24.13 -35.85 -110.87
CA LYS A 607 -25.38 -36.25 -111.54
C LYS A 607 -25.37 -36.02 -113.06
N ILE A 608 -24.84 -34.86 -113.53
CA ILE A 608 -24.70 -34.53 -114.95
C ILE A 608 -23.66 -35.44 -115.61
N TRP A 609 -22.51 -35.68 -114.93
CA TRP A 609 -21.46 -36.56 -115.50
C TRP A 609 -21.83 -38.04 -115.57
N SER A 610 -22.65 -38.48 -114.52
CA SER A 610 -23.16 -39.85 -114.58
C SER A 610 -24.13 -40.13 -115.83
N ALA A 611 -24.70 -39.04 -116.39
CA ALA A 611 -25.54 -39.09 -117.49
C ALA A 611 -24.85 -38.92 -118.87
N THR A 612 -23.51 -38.49 -118.92
CA THR A 612 -22.84 -38.13 -120.18
C THR A 612 -21.39 -38.69 -120.17
N ASN A 613 -21.03 -39.75 -120.57
CA ASN A 613 -19.76 -40.50 -120.59
C ASN A 613 -18.49 -39.72 -121.02
N TRP A 614 -18.21 -38.54 -120.40
CA TRP A 614 -17.08 -37.64 -120.65
C TRP A 614 -16.01 -37.71 -119.55
N SER A 615 -15.20 -38.76 -119.58
CA SER A 615 -14.28 -39.12 -118.46
C SER A 615 -13.09 -38.15 -118.21
N ILE A 616 -12.55 -37.40 -119.19
CA ILE A 616 -11.35 -36.55 -118.98
C ILE A 616 -11.71 -35.17 -118.43
N LEU A 617 -12.78 -34.55 -118.89
CA LEU A 617 -13.23 -33.24 -118.40
C LEU A 617 -13.87 -33.34 -117.01
N GLU A 618 -14.42 -34.50 -116.73
CA GLU A 618 -14.91 -34.87 -115.38
C GLU A 618 -13.80 -34.84 -114.28
N ALA A 619 -12.71 -35.56 -114.58
CA ALA A 619 -11.56 -35.62 -113.68
C ALA A 619 -10.96 -34.26 -113.43
N MET A 620 -10.87 -33.34 -114.37
CA MET A 620 -10.31 -32.01 -114.24
C MET A 620 -11.27 -31.06 -113.51
N SER A 621 -12.52 -31.09 -113.75
CA SER A 621 -13.50 -30.21 -113.03
C SER A 621 -13.81 -30.69 -111.64
N ASN A 622 -13.87 -31.99 -111.37
CA ASN A 622 -13.99 -32.55 -110.04
C ASN A 622 -12.69 -32.32 -109.16
N ALA A 623 -11.50 -32.46 -109.76
CA ALA A 623 -10.30 -32.21 -109.08
C ALA A 623 -10.18 -30.71 -108.53
N ALA A 624 -10.57 -29.76 -109.42
CA ALA A 624 -10.55 -28.35 -109.04
C ALA A 624 -11.63 -28.01 -107.96
N LEU A 625 -12.84 -28.60 -108.07
CA LEU A 625 -13.92 -28.42 -107.13
C LEU A 625 -13.59 -29.07 -105.78
N LEU A 626 -13.00 -30.28 -105.78
CA LEU A 626 -12.52 -30.98 -104.61
C LEU A 626 -11.46 -30.21 -103.91
N SER A 627 -10.45 -29.66 -104.62
CA SER A 627 -9.41 -28.79 -104.03
C SER A 627 -10.02 -27.56 -103.32
N VAL A 628 -11.06 -26.94 -103.93
CA VAL A 628 -11.76 -25.80 -103.27
C VAL A 628 -12.56 -26.25 -102.03
N ILE A 629 -13.21 -27.42 -102.11
CA ILE A 629 -13.93 -27.96 -100.93
C ILE A 629 -12.93 -28.37 -99.79
N GLU A 630 -11.76 -28.97 -100.15
CA GLU A 630 -10.76 -29.25 -99.17
C GLU A 630 -10.19 -27.99 -98.53
N ASP A 631 -9.88 -26.91 -99.30
CA ASP A 631 -9.48 -25.63 -98.78
C ASP A 631 -10.54 -25.02 -97.85
N GLU A 632 -11.80 -24.95 -98.23
CA GLU A 632 -12.85 -24.43 -97.36
C GLU A 632 -13.10 -25.35 -96.13
N THR A 633 -12.93 -26.68 -96.30
CA THR A 633 -13.02 -27.59 -95.15
C THR A 633 -11.90 -27.40 -94.13
N THR A 634 -10.67 -27.16 -94.67
CA THR A 634 -9.53 -26.83 -93.84
C THR A 634 -9.72 -25.50 -93.15
N LYS A 635 -10.27 -24.47 -93.82
CA LYS A 635 -10.65 -23.20 -93.19
C LYS A 635 -11.70 -23.39 -92.10
N LEU A 636 -12.68 -24.25 -92.35
CA LEU A 636 -13.68 -24.57 -91.35
C LEU A 636 -13.10 -25.22 -90.09
N GLN A 637 -12.19 -26.22 -90.37
CA GLN A 637 -11.47 -26.84 -89.21
C GLN A 637 -10.67 -25.86 -88.40
N ASN A 638 -9.97 -24.96 -89.04
CA ASN A 638 -9.18 -23.90 -88.36
C ASN A 638 -10.09 -22.97 -87.54
N VAL A 639 -11.23 -22.50 -88.15
CA VAL A 639 -12.20 -21.65 -87.44
C VAL A 639 -12.88 -22.40 -86.30
N LYS A 640 -13.15 -23.72 -86.46
CA LYS A 640 -13.64 -24.51 -85.33
C LYS A 640 -12.60 -24.62 -84.16
N GLY A 641 -11.29 -24.84 -84.47
CA GLY A 641 -10.23 -24.84 -83.49
C GLY A 641 -10.10 -23.48 -82.79
N GLU A 642 -10.19 -22.36 -83.53
CA GLU A 642 -10.20 -21.02 -82.96
C GLU A 642 -11.47 -20.80 -82.09
N LEU A 643 -12.64 -21.31 -82.50
CA LEU A 643 -13.84 -21.23 -81.75
C LEU A 643 -13.79 -22.03 -80.43
N ASP A 644 -13.24 -23.27 -80.48
CA ASP A 644 -13.05 -24.10 -79.30
C ASP A 644 -12.14 -23.42 -78.28
N ALA A 645 -11.02 -22.79 -78.77
CA ALA A 645 -10.13 -22.01 -77.91
C ALA A 645 -10.81 -20.81 -77.26
N LEU A 646 -11.66 -20.05 -77.98
CA LEU A 646 -12.43 -18.97 -77.43
C LEU A 646 -13.51 -19.43 -76.40
N HIS A 647 -14.17 -20.57 -76.69
CA HIS A 647 -15.06 -21.15 -75.69
C HIS A 647 -14.37 -21.52 -74.36
N GLN A 648 -13.12 -22.00 -74.51
CA GLN A 648 -12.32 -22.24 -73.27
C GLN A 648 -12.05 -20.96 -72.50
N LEU A 649 -11.72 -19.83 -73.13
CA LEU A 649 -11.57 -18.54 -72.53
C LEU A 649 -12.87 -18.00 -71.92
N VAL A 650 -14.04 -18.27 -72.54
CA VAL A 650 -15.33 -17.94 -71.91
C VAL A 650 -15.57 -18.69 -70.63
N ASN A 651 -15.25 -19.99 -70.57
CA ASN A 651 -15.38 -20.80 -69.40
C ASN A 651 -14.40 -20.29 -68.30
N GLU A 652 -13.18 -19.90 -68.66
CA GLU A 652 -12.21 -19.27 -67.72
C GLU A 652 -12.75 -17.95 -67.19
N ARG A 653 -13.31 -17.07 -68.07
CA ARG A 653 -13.93 -15.81 -67.66
C ARG A 653 -15.09 -16.05 -66.70
N GLU A 654 -15.98 -17.01 -66.97
CA GLU A 654 -17.12 -17.35 -66.09
C GLU A 654 -16.66 -17.85 -64.73
N SER A 655 -15.57 -18.64 -64.66
CA SER A 655 -14.96 -19.10 -63.44
C SER A 655 -14.42 -17.93 -62.61
N ILE A 656 -13.78 -16.94 -63.23
CA ILE A 656 -13.28 -15.72 -62.59
C ILE A 656 -14.47 -14.86 -62.10
N ILE A 657 -15.57 -14.72 -62.88
CA ILE A 657 -16.76 -13.99 -62.46
C ILE A 657 -17.38 -14.65 -61.24
N ASN A 658 -17.56 -15.98 -61.25
CA ASN A 658 -18.07 -16.71 -60.10
C ASN A 658 -17.22 -16.51 -58.83
N THR A 659 -15.88 -16.45 -58.96
CA THR A 659 -14.97 -16.15 -57.85
C THR A 659 -15.17 -14.74 -57.34
N LYS A 660 -15.29 -13.75 -58.23
CA LYS A 660 -15.61 -12.35 -57.88
C LYS A 660 -16.94 -12.24 -57.15
N ASP A 661 -17.99 -12.87 -57.63
CA ASP A 661 -19.31 -12.83 -57.02
C ASP A 661 -19.29 -13.47 -55.61
N GLY A 662 -18.52 -14.54 -55.42
CA GLY A 662 -18.25 -15.12 -54.10
C GLY A 662 -17.60 -14.13 -53.13
N LEU A 663 -16.53 -13.46 -53.57
CA LEU A 663 -15.84 -12.44 -52.76
C LEU A 663 -16.75 -11.25 -52.44
N LEU A 664 -17.56 -10.79 -53.39
CA LEU A 664 -18.55 -9.71 -53.16
C LEU A 664 -19.64 -10.13 -52.15
N ALA A 665 -20.06 -11.38 -52.17
CA ALA A 665 -20.99 -11.92 -51.19
C ALA A 665 -20.35 -11.97 -49.79
N ASP A 666 -19.10 -12.38 -49.69
CA ASP A 666 -18.34 -12.38 -48.42
C ASP A 666 -18.17 -10.97 -47.89
N ILE A 667 -17.77 -10.01 -48.72
CA ILE A 667 -17.68 -8.58 -48.35
C ILE A 667 -19.02 -8.09 -47.79
N LYS A 668 -20.12 -8.34 -48.45
CA LYS A 668 -21.45 -7.94 -48.01
C LYS A 668 -21.85 -8.60 -46.68
N GLY A 669 -21.47 -9.85 -46.48
CA GLY A 669 -21.67 -10.58 -45.23
C GLY A 669 -20.92 -9.94 -44.06
N LEU A 670 -19.65 -9.59 -44.30
CA LEU A 670 -18.80 -8.90 -43.35
C LEU A 670 -19.27 -7.46 -43.06
N ASP A 671 -19.69 -6.70 -44.09
CA ASP A 671 -20.25 -5.34 -43.94
C ASP A 671 -21.52 -5.36 -43.07
N ASN A 672 -22.42 -6.31 -43.27
CA ASN A 672 -23.62 -6.48 -42.46
C ASN A 672 -23.25 -6.80 -40.98
N THR A 673 -22.20 -7.60 -40.76
CA THR A 673 -21.74 -7.93 -39.45
C THR A 673 -21.09 -6.69 -38.76
N LEU A 674 -20.28 -5.96 -39.51
CA LEU A 674 -19.66 -4.71 -39.08
C LEU A 674 -20.72 -3.68 -38.66
N GLN A 675 -21.74 -3.48 -39.46
CA GLN A 675 -22.84 -2.54 -39.16
C GLN A 675 -23.54 -2.91 -37.82
N LYS A 676 -23.82 -4.18 -37.58
CA LYS A 676 -24.47 -4.62 -36.33
C LYS A 676 -23.59 -4.35 -35.12
N ILE A 677 -22.27 -4.53 -35.24
CA ILE A 677 -21.34 -4.27 -34.16
C ILE A 677 -21.22 -2.77 -33.91
N GLU A 678 -21.17 -1.95 -34.97
CA GLU A 678 -21.18 -0.49 -34.86
C GLU A 678 -22.47 0.05 -34.21
N GLU A 679 -23.64 -0.51 -34.55
CA GLU A 679 -24.92 -0.21 -33.88
C GLU A 679 -24.86 -0.57 -32.37
N THR A 680 -24.37 -1.77 -32.01
CA THR A 680 -24.21 -2.20 -30.64
C THR A 680 -23.23 -1.27 -29.86
N GLN A 681 -22.20 -0.81 -30.52
CA GLN A 681 -21.25 0.12 -29.92
C GLN A 681 -21.86 1.50 -29.62
N GLN A 682 -22.73 2.01 -30.50
CA GLN A 682 -23.50 3.24 -30.26
C GLN A 682 -24.46 3.08 -29.07
N ASP A 683 -25.12 1.92 -28.95
CA ASP A 683 -25.99 1.63 -27.82
C ASP A 683 -25.19 1.63 -26.50
N ILE A 684 -23.96 1.05 -26.48
CA ILE A 684 -23.06 1.06 -25.32
C ILE A 684 -22.69 2.49 -24.96
N LEU A 685 -22.31 3.33 -25.93
CA LEU A 685 -22.00 4.75 -25.69
C LEU A 685 -23.20 5.51 -25.10
N GLY A 686 -24.40 5.22 -25.58
CA GLY A 686 -25.63 5.77 -25.02
C GLY A 686 -25.88 5.37 -23.56
N ILE A 687 -25.56 4.12 -23.18
CA ILE A 687 -25.64 3.64 -21.79
C ILE A 687 -24.59 4.34 -20.91
N LEU A 688 -23.37 4.54 -21.42
CA LEU A 688 -22.29 5.22 -20.73
C LEU A 688 -22.50 6.74 -20.68
N LYS A 689 -23.54 7.26 -21.29
CA LYS A 689 -23.89 8.71 -21.32
C LYS A 689 -22.70 9.59 -21.70
N THR A 690 -21.95 9.15 -22.69
CA THR A 690 -20.83 9.93 -23.21
C THR A 690 -21.38 11.11 -24.01
N ASP A 691 -21.09 12.34 -23.56
CA ASP A 691 -21.31 13.54 -24.35
C ASP A 691 -20.26 13.62 -25.47
N ASN A 692 -20.51 14.43 -26.50
CA ASN A 692 -19.58 14.64 -27.63
C ASN A 692 -18.16 15.11 -27.21
N LYS A 693 -17.95 15.41 -25.95
CA LYS A 693 -16.67 15.81 -25.35
C LYS A 693 -15.96 14.68 -24.57
N ASP A 694 -16.67 13.62 -24.23
CA ASP A 694 -16.12 12.48 -23.50
C ASP A 694 -15.72 11.39 -24.52
N THR A 695 -14.50 11.43 -24.97
CA THR A 695 -13.94 10.37 -25.81
C THR A 695 -13.47 9.22 -24.91
N ILE A 696 -14.07 8.05 -25.03
CA ILE A 696 -13.52 6.84 -24.39
C ILE A 696 -12.31 6.42 -25.22
N HIS A 697 -11.13 6.66 -24.69
CA HIS A 697 -9.89 6.26 -25.33
C HIS A 697 -9.67 4.76 -25.21
N CYS A 698 -9.28 4.14 -26.32
CA CYS A 698 -8.91 2.73 -26.39
C CYS A 698 -7.45 2.51 -26.04
N PHE A 699 -7.13 1.30 -25.65
CA PHE A 699 -5.77 0.93 -25.31
C PHE A 699 -4.79 1.17 -26.47
N ASP A 700 -5.12 0.73 -27.67
CA ASP A 700 -4.23 0.85 -28.83
C ASP A 700 -3.98 2.30 -29.25
N ASP A 701 -4.98 3.17 -29.16
CA ASP A 701 -4.83 4.59 -29.45
C ASP A 701 -3.85 5.26 -28.50
N ILE A 702 -3.99 4.98 -27.19
CA ILE A 702 -3.09 5.54 -26.19
C ILE A 702 -1.69 4.95 -26.30
N VAL A 703 -1.54 3.64 -26.52
CA VAL A 703 -0.23 3.01 -26.67
C VAL A 703 0.51 3.57 -27.88
N SER A 704 -0.17 3.77 -29.01
CA SER A 704 0.43 4.37 -30.20
C SER A 704 0.94 5.79 -29.91
N ASN A 705 0.15 6.59 -29.19
CA ASN A 705 0.50 7.96 -28.82
C ASN A 705 1.59 8.01 -27.75
N LEU A 706 1.59 7.08 -26.77
CA LEU A 706 2.67 6.96 -25.77
C LEU A 706 4.03 6.60 -26.40
N MET A 707 4.01 5.81 -27.48
CA MET A 707 5.20 5.44 -28.22
C MET A 707 5.66 6.50 -29.20
N SER A 708 4.82 7.49 -29.50
CA SER A 708 5.19 8.61 -30.36
C SER A 708 6.28 9.47 -29.70
N LEU A 709 7.15 10.07 -30.52
CA LEU A 709 8.20 11.00 -30.03
C LEU A 709 7.72 12.45 -29.98
N HIS A 710 6.45 12.72 -30.22
CA HIS A 710 5.85 14.05 -30.36
C HIS A 710 5.00 14.49 -29.17
N GLU A 711 4.38 15.66 -29.26
CA GLU A 711 3.51 16.29 -28.24
C GLU A 711 2.34 15.38 -27.81
N ASP A 712 1.86 14.51 -28.69
CA ASP A 712 0.82 13.50 -28.41
C ASP A 712 1.14 12.59 -27.24
N ARG A 713 2.43 12.41 -26.91
CA ARG A 713 2.86 11.60 -25.76
C ARG A 713 2.44 12.18 -24.42
N ALA A 714 2.51 13.50 -24.27
CA ALA A 714 2.09 14.19 -23.05
C ALA A 714 0.58 14.06 -22.86
N GLU A 715 -0.18 14.22 -23.95
CA GLU A 715 -1.63 14.04 -23.95
C GLU A 715 -2.03 12.60 -23.62
N ALA A 716 -1.36 11.60 -24.18
CA ALA A 716 -1.59 10.20 -23.89
C ALA A 716 -1.33 9.83 -22.41
N HIS A 717 -0.35 10.45 -21.75
CA HIS A 717 -0.11 10.24 -20.31
C HIS A 717 -1.23 10.78 -19.43
N THR A 718 -1.96 11.78 -19.87
CA THR A 718 -3.08 12.39 -19.16
C THR A 718 -4.43 11.89 -19.63
N ALA A 719 -4.45 11.16 -20.76
CA ALA A 719 -5.66 10.55 -21.29
C ALA A 719 -6.18 9.45 -20.35
N PHE A 720 -7.49 9.42 -20.20
CA PHE A 720 -8.13 8.53 -19.27
C PHE A 720 -8.78 7.34 -20.01
N LEU A 721 -8.08 6.22 -19.96
CA LEU A 721 -8.53 4.98 -20.62
C LEU A 721 -9.82 4.45 -20.00
N TYR A 722 -10.73 4.02 -20.86
CA TYR A 722 -11.97 3.30 -20.51
C TYR A 722 -12.93 4.05 -19.59
N MET A 723 -12.72 5.32 -19.32
CA MET A 723 -13.49 6.07 -18.34
C MET A 723 -14.26 7.23 -18.99
N CYS A 724 -15.41 7.51 -18.43
CA CYS A 724 -16.22 8.68 -18.77
C CYS A 724 -16.72 9.32 -17.47
N ASN A 725 -17.22 10.54 -17.57
CA ASN A 725 -17.71 11.28 -16.40
C ASN A 725 -18.80 10.52 -15.65
N TYR A 726 -19.74 9.93 -16.36
CA TYR A 726 -20.82 9.16 -15.74
C TYR A 726 -20.32 7.92 -14.96
N LEU A 727 -19.36 7.19 -15.50
CA LEU A 727 -18.75 6.07 -14.79
C LEU A 727 -18.00 6.54 -13.55
N ASN A 728 -17.27 7.66 -13.64
CA ASN A 728 -16.59 8.26 -12.49
C ASN A 728 -17.56 8.70 -11.40
N GLU A 729 -18.66 9.38 -11.76
CA GLU A 729 -19.75 9.72 -10.83
C GLU A 729 -20.30 8.49 -10.11
N CYS A 730 -20.55 7.42 -10.87
CA CYS A 730 -21.04 6.16 -10.30
C CYS A 730 -20.03 5.52 -9.33
N ARG A 731 -18.73 5.61 -9.60
CA ARG A 731 -17.65 5.10 -8.74
C ARG A 731 -17.49 5.94 -7.48
N GLU A 732 -17.59 7.28 -7.57
CA GLU A 732 -17.59 8.19 -6.41
C GLU A 732 -18.82 7.94 -5.53
N ARG A 733 -19.99 7.79 -6.14
CA ARG A 733 -21.21 7.44 -5.41
C ARG A 733 -21.09 6.07 -4.73
N LEU A 734 -20.45 5.10 -5.37
CA LEU A 734 -20.21 3.80 -4.75
C LEU A 734 -19.30 3.91 -3.52
N LEU A 735 -18.29 4.79 -3.52
CA LEU A 735 -17.50 5.09 -2.34
C LEU A 735 -18.36 5.68 -1.22
N TYR A 736 -19.25 6.62 -1.55
CA TYR A 736 -20.19 7.20 -0.58
C TYR A 736 -21.09 6.11 0.03
N ASP A 737 -21.71 5.28 -0.80
CA ASP A 737 -22.60 4.20 -0.34
C ASP A 737 -21.83 3.16 0.49
N ALA A 738 -20.55 2.90 0.17
CA ALA A 738 -19.65 2.05 0.98
C ALA A 738 -19.42 2.64 2.36
N LEU A 739 -19.21 3.95 2.47
CA LEU A 739 -19.07 4.65 3.75
C LEU A 739 -20.37 4.65 4.56
N GLN A 740 -21.55 4.79 3.92
CA GLN A 740 -22.83 4.67 4.60
C GLN A 740 -23.08 3.26 5.15
N LEU A 741 -22.70 2.21 4.40
CA LEU A 741 -22.77 0.84 4.89
C LEU A 741 -21.78 0.62 6.06
N GLN A 742 -20.57 1.14 5.95
CA GLN A 742 -19.58 1.08 7.01
C GLN A 742 -20.06 1.81 8.29
N LYS A 743 -20.72 2.96 8.14
CA LYS A 743 -21.34 3.73 9.23
C LYS A 743 -22.39 2.89 9.95
N ALA A 744 -23.21 2.12 9.21
CA ALA A 744 -24.17 1.20 9.80
C ALA A 744 -23.52 0.06 10.61
N VAL A 745 -22.35 -0.42 10.18
CA VAL A 745 -21.56 -1.42 10.96
C VAL A 745 -21.00 -0.81 12.25
N VAL A 746 -20.53 0.44 12.21
CA VAL A 746 -19.95 1.14 13.37
C VAL A 746 -20.99 1.38 14.49
N VAL A 747 -22.27 1.54 14.17
CA VAL A 747 -23.30 1.71 15.19
C VAL A 747 -23.77 0.40 15.83
N SER A 748 -23.20 -0.76 15.45
CA SER A 748 -23.55 -2.06 16.00
C SER A 748 -23.06 -2.25 17.44
N ASP A 749 -23.75 -3.11 18.20
CA ASP A 749 -23.37 -3.46 19.57
C ASP A 749 -22.00 -4.16 19.64
N ALA A 750 -21.68 -4.97 18.64
CA ALA A 750 -20.39 -5.67 18.56
C ALA A 750 -19.23 -4.67 18.41
N PHE A 751 -19.38 -3.71 17.52
CA PHE A 751 -18.38 -2.64 17.36
C PHE A 751 -18.24 -1.81 18.64
N ARG A 752 -19.36 -1.37 19.21
CA ARG A 752 -19.38 -0.58 20.45
C ARG A 752 -18.66 -1.29 21.58
N LYS A 753 -18.90 -2.61 21.77
CA LYS A 753 -18.23 -3.42 22.78
C LYS A 753 -16.70 -3.40 22.62
N ASN A 754 -16.20 -3.54 21.39
CA ASN A 754 -14.76 -3.49 21.12
C ASN A 754 -14.18 -2.10 21.40
N MET A 755 -14.89 -1.02 21.10
CA MET A 755 -14.44 0.34 21.40
C MET A 755 -14.37 0.62 22.91
N GLN A 756 -15.31 0.08 23.68
CA GLN A 756 -15.26 0.13 25.15
C GLN A 756 -14.00 -0.58 25.70
N LEU A 757 -13.66 -1.75 25.16
CA LEU A 757 -12.46 -2.48 25.55
C LEU A 757 -11.17 -1.76 25.08
N LEU A 758 -11.18 -1.12 23.92
CA LEU A 758 -10.07 -0.31 23.43
C LEU A 758 -9.86 0.94 24.30
N SER A 759 -10.95 1.59 24.75
CA SER A 759 -10.88 2.70 25.70
C SER A 759 -10.25 2.27 27.04
N GLN A 760 -10.57 1.06 27.54
CA GLN A 760 -9.91 0.49 28.72
C GLN A 760 -8.42 0.16 28.45
N TYR A 761 -8.07 -0.35 27.28
CA TYR A 761 -6.70 -0.66 26.90
C TYR A 761 -5.81 0.60 26.86
N TRP A 762 -6.32 1.71 26.35
CA TRP A 762 -5.61 3.00 26.31
C TRP A 762 -5.81 3.87 27.54
N GLY A 763 -6.74 3.49 28.42
CA GLY A 763 -7.07 4.18 29.65
C GLY A 763 -5.98 4.10 30.73
N SER A 764 -6.38 4.15 31.99
CA SER A 764 -5.47 4.09 33.13
C SER A 764 -4.76 2.73 33.22
N LEU A 765 -3.62 2.70 33.93
CA LEU A 765 -2.89 1.46 34.21
C LEU A 765 -3.77 0.39 34.89
N ASN A 766 -4.69 0.83 35.76
CA ASN A 766 -5.61 -0.08 36.44
C ASN A 766 -6.64 -0.68 35.48
N ASP A 767 -7.15 0.10 34.52
CA ASP A 767 -8.08 -0.39 33.49
C ASP A 767 -7.38 -1.46 32.62
N ARG A 768 -6.15 -1.21 32.22
CA ARG A 768 -5.34 -2.14 31.45
C ARG A 768 -5.01 -3.42 32.23
N LYS A 769 -4.66 -3.32 33.52
CA LYS A 769 -4.48 -4.49 34.38
C LYS A 769 -5.75 -5.32 34.53
N ASN A 770 -6.91 -4.67 34.65
CA ASN A 770 -8.20 -5.38 34.71
C ASN A 770 -8.52 -6.07 33.39
N LEU A 771 -8.23 -5.44 32.25
CA LEU A 771 -8.37 -6.06 30.94
C LEU A 771 -7.47 -7.30 30.82
N GLN A 772 -6.22 -7.22 31.25
CA GLN A 772 -5.22 -8.31 31.22
C GLN A 772 -5.60 -9.52 32.07
N LYS A 773 -6.38 -9.33 33.17
CA LYS A 773 -6.90 -10.46 33.95
C LYS A 773 -7.84 -11.33 33.13
N ASN A 774 -8.67 -10.71 32.29
CA ASN A 774 -9.74 -11.38 31.56
C ASN A 774 -9.31 -11.83 30.17
N PHE A 775 -8.33 -11.15 29.54
CA PHE A 775 -7.95 -11.39 28.16
C PHE A 775 -6.44 -11.49 28.00
N ASP A 776 -6.01 -12.16 26.93
CA ASP A 776 -4.67 -12.06 26.41
C ASP A 776 -4.54 -10.76 25.59
N LEU A 777 -3.65 -9.85 26.00
CA LEU A 777 -3.48 -8.58 25.32
C LEU A 777 -2.98 -8.77 23.89
N ASP A 778 -2.16 -9.78 23.63
CA ASP A 778 -1.62 -10.05 22.30
C ASP A 778 -2.66 -10.63 21.33
N ALA A 779 -3.72 -11.22 21.86
CA ALA A 779 -4.86 -11.70 21.09
C ALA A 779 -5.94 -10.62 20.88
N ILE A 780 -6.28 -9.88 21.96
CA ILE A 780 -7.39 -8.92 21.90
C ILE A 780 -7.02 -7.62 21.17
N PHE A 781 -5.81 -7.08 21.36
CA PHE A 781 -5.45 -5.76 20.82
C PHE A 781 -5.51 -5.69 19.28
N PRO A 782 -5.01 -6.67 18.51
CA PRO A 782 -5.21 -6.68 17.06
C PRO A 782 -6.69 -6.65 16.64
N ALA A 783 -7.56 -7.39 17.33
CA ALA A 783 -8.99 -7.40 17.05
C ALA A 783 -9.66 -6.03 17.32
N LEU A 784 -9.27 -5.37 18.43
CA LEU A 784 -9.75 -4.03 18.76
C LEU A 784 -9.28 -2.99 17.74
N LEU A 785 -8.01 -3.06 17.33
CA LEU A 785 -7.44 -2.14 16.34
C LEU A 785 -8.05 -2.33 14.96
N ASN A 786 -8.24 -3.57 14.51
CA ASN A 786 -8.94 -3.88 13.27
C ASN A 786 -10.40 -3.40 13.31
N SER A 787 -11.05 -3.49 14.46
CA SER A 787 -12.40 -2.90 14.65
C SER A 787 -12.37 -1.39 14.51
N LEU A 788 -11.42 -0.70 15.15
CA LEU A 788 -11.26 0.75 15.02
C LEU A 788 -11.09 1.16 13.56
N MET A 789 -10.31 0.40 12.77
CA MET A 789 -10.09 0.64 11.34
C MET A 789 -11.38 0.50 10.49
N ILE A 790 -12.49 -0.01 11.04
CA ILE A 790 -13.78 0.10 10.36
C ILE A 790 -14.32 1.54 10.48
N ALA A 791 -14.22 2.17 11.64
CA ALA A 791 -14.68 3.55 11.81
C ALA A 791 -13.70 4.58 11.24
N VAL A 792 -12.41 4.32 11.38
CA VAL A 792 -11.30 5.17 10.91
C VAL A 792 -10.48 4.37 9.91
N PRO A 793 -10.83 4.38 8.61
CA PRO A 793 -10.22 3.53 7.60
C PRO A 793 -8.69 3.61 7.53
N VAL A 794 -8.12 4.77 7.82
CA VAL A 794 -6.70 5.05 7.75
C VAL A 794 -6.16 5.49 9.11
N ILE A 795 -5.27 4.70 9.69
CA ILE A 795 -4.50 5.11 10.86
C ILE A 795 -3.09 5.46 10.41
N SER A 796 -2.51 6.54 10.91
CA SER A 796 -1.14 6.95 10.57
C SER A 796 -0.24 6.99 11.79
N SER A 797 1.03 6.61 11.60
CA SER A 797 2.07 6.63 12.63
C SER A 797 3.45 6.82 12.00
N THR A 798 4.44 7.20 12.83
CA THR A 798 5.84 7.18 12.41
C THR A 798 6.48 5.82 12.73
N PHE A 799 7.54 5.45 12.02
CA PHE A 799 8.30 4.22 12.33
C PHE A 799 8.79 4.19 13.78
N ALA A 800 9.29 5.30 14.28
CA ALA A 800 9.77 5.42 15.68
C ALA A 800 8.66 5.21 16.74
N ALA A 801 7.39 5.32 16.38
CA ALA A 801 6.28 5.14 17.30
C ALA A 801 5.53 3.80 17.08
N VAL A 802 5.72 3.14 15.94
CA VAL A 802 4.91 1.98 15.54
C VAL A 802 5.19 0.75 16.40
N GLU A 803 6.45 0.47 16.76
CA GLU A 803 6.80 -0.65 17.63
C GLU A 803 6.02 -0.61 18.93
N ARG A 804 6.05 0.53 19.61
CA ARG A 804 5.32 0.74 20.86
C ARG A 804 3.80 0.71 20.67
N PHE A 805 3.31 1.28 19.57
CA PHE A 805 1.89 1.28 19.24
C PHE A 805 1.37 -0.14 19.01
N LEU A 806 2.16 -1.00 18.37
CA LEU A 806 1.83 -2.37 18.02
C LEU A 806 2.43 -3.43 18.96
N ILE A 807 2.85 -3.05 20.15
CA ILE A 807 3.55 -3.93 21.10
C ILE A 807 2.78 -5.23 21.41
N ASN A 808 1.46 -5.17 21.40
CA ASN A 808 0.57 -6.32 21.58
C ASN A 808 0.03 -6.90 20.25
N CYS A 809 0.61 -6.56 19.10
CA CYS A 809 0.37 -7.22 17.82
C CYS A 809 1.53 -8.16 17.52
N LYS A 810 1.65 -9.30 18.22
CA LYS A 810 2.80 -10.21 18.10
C LYS A 810 2.61 -11.33 17.09
N SER A 811 1.45 -11.43 16.45
CA SER A 811 1.15 -12.46 15.47
C SER A 811 1.43 -11.98 14.05
N GLU A 812 1.94 -12.90 13.21
CA GLU A 812 2.09 -12.70 11.76
C GLU A 812 0.74 -12.33 11.13
N SER A 813 0.75 -11.37 10.21
CA SER A 813 -0.42 -10.99 9.41
C SER A 813 -1.66 -10.62 10.22
N SER A 814 -1.47 -10.08 11.44
CA SER A 814 -2.55 -9.68 12.36
C SER A 814 -3.24 -8.38 11.98
N LEU A 815 -2.66 -7.58 11.08
CA LEU A 815 -3.20 -6.32 10.58
C LEU A 815 -3.43 -6.40 9.07
N GLY A 816 -4.29 -5.53 8.55
CA GLY A 816 -4.63 -5.48 7.13
C GLY A 816 -3.51 -4.95 6.23
N THR A 817 -3.77 -3.86 5.52
CA THR A 817 -2.84 -3.24 4.59
C THR A 817 -1.96 -2.21 5.28
N ILE A 818 -0.64 -2.35 5.14
CA ILE A 818 0.31 -1.32 5.56
C ILE A 818 0.77 -0.54 4.33
N ILE A 819 0.69 0.78 4.41
CA ILE A 819 1.15 1.71 3.38
C ILE A 819 2.36 2.44 3.95
N ILE A 820 3.49 2.34 3.28
CA ILE A 820 4.73 3.00 3.66
C ILE A 820 4.93 4.17 2.71
N ASP A 821 4.88 5.40 3.24
CA ASP A 821 5.09 6.61 2.46
C ASP A 821 6.47 7.21 2.75
N GLU A 822 7.07 7.84 1.72
CA GLU A 822 8.45 8.35 1.75
C GLU A 822 9.47 7.26 2.15
N ALA A 823 9.32 6.06 1.60
CA ALA A 823 10.11 4.88 1.97
C ALA A 823 11.62 5.05 1.71
N GLY A 824 12.01 5.88 0.74
CA GLY A 824 13.42 6.21 0.47
C GLY A 824 14.16 6.84 1.65
N GLN A 825 13.43 7.44 2.60
CA GLN A 825 13.99 8.05 3.81
C GLN A 825 14.06 7.08 5.01
N ALA A 826 13.69 5.82 4.84
CA ALA A 826 13.67 4.82 5.90
C ALA A 826 14.74 3.75 5.67
N SER A 827 15.52 3.45 6.70
CA SER A 827 16.43 2.31 6.65
C SER A 827 15.64 0.99 6.56
N PRO A 828 16.12 -0.01 5.83
CA PRO A 828 15.36 -1.23 5.55
C PRO A 828 14.82 -1.96 6.78
N HIS A 829 15.59 -2.01 7.86
CA HIS A 829 15.21 -2.70 9.11
C HIS A 829 13.99 -2.07 9.81
N MET A 830 13.73 -0.76 9.60
CA MET A 830 12.61 -0.05 10.23
C MET A 830 11.24 -0.59 9.81
N LEU A 831 11.18 -1.26 8.66
CA LEU A 831 9.94 -1.81 8.09
C LEU A 831 9.63 -3.23 8.54
N VAL A 832 10.62 -3.95 9.07
CA VAL A 832 10.56 -5.40 9.30
C VAL A 832 9.41 -5.78 10.24
N GLY A 833 9.27 -5.08 11.36
CA GLY A 833 8.19 -5.35 12.31
C GLY A 833 6.79 -5.03 11.77
N ALA A 834 6.67 -3.96 10.98
CA ALA A 834 5.42 -3.59 10.34
C ALA A 834 5.04 -4.62 9.26
N LEU A 835 5.99 -5.02 8.42
CA LEU A 835 5.78 -6.03 7.38
C LEU A 835 5.40 -7.40 7.94
N PHE A 836 5.96 -7.79 9.09
CA PHE A 836 5.59 -9.03 9.78
C PHE A 836 4.10 -9.05 10.16
N ARG A 837 3.60 -7.92 10.65
CA ARG A 837 2.21 -7.79 11.11
C ARG A 837 1.20 -7.58 9.99
N ALA A 838 1.64 -7.14 8.81
CA ALA A 838 0.77 -6.83 7.68
C ALA A 838 0.31 -8.09 6.94
N GLN A 839 -0.94 -8.12 6.48
CA GLN A 839 -1.39 -9.05 5.44
C GLN A 839 -0.90 -8.60 4.07
N LYS A 840 -0.89 -7.29 3.80
CA LYS A 840 -0.47 -6.67 2.55
C LYS A 840 0.35 -5.42 2.81
N ALA A 841 1.34 -5.14 1.97
CA ALA A 841 2.16 -3.94 2.08
C ALA A 841 2.27 -3.21 0.74
N ILE A 842 2.14 -1.89 0.79
CA ILE A 842 2.34 -0.99 -0.35
C ILE A 842 3.42 0.01 0.06
N VAL A 843 4.53 -0.02 -0.67
CA VAL A 843 5.71 0.80 -0.38
C VAL A 843 5.78 1.92 -1.43
N VAL A 844 5.70 3.17 -1.00
CA VAL A 844 5.70 4.34 -1.87
C VAL A 844 6.90 5.22 -1.54
N GLY A 845 7.70 5.58 -2.52
CA GLY A 845 8.88 6.39 -2.29
C GLY A 845 9.64 6.76 -3.55
N ASP A 846 10.78 7.35 -3.35
CA ASP A 846 11.76 7.65 -4.39
C ASP A 846 13.15 7.26 -3.89
N PRO A 847 13.78 6.22 -4.46
CA PRO A 847 15.10 5.76 -4.04
C PRO A 847 16.23 6.73 -4.41
N LYS A 848 15.96 7.77 -5.21
CA LYS A 848 16.92 8.80 -5.59
C LYS A 848 16.81 10.10 -4.77
N GLN A 849 15.91 10.15 -3.80
CA GLN A 849 15.85 11.21 -2.82
C GLN A 849 16.89 11.01 -1.70
N ILE A 850 16.88 11.91 -0.72
CA ILE A 850 17.80 11.89 0.41
C ILE A 850 17.76 10.51 1.08
N GLU A 851 18.89 9.84 1.08
CA GLU A 851 19.07 8.58 1.79
C GLU A 851 18.98 8.80 3.30
N PRO A 852 18.56 7.79 4.08
CA PRO A 852 18.59 7.88 5.53
C PRO A 852 20.05 8.05 5.99
N VAL A 853 20.28 9.02 6.84
CA VAL A 853 21.60 9.33 7.43
C VAL A 853 21.88 8.37 8.57
#